data_426defb31f7086eaf5c653aac0143cea
#
_entry.id   426defb31f7086eaf5c653aac0143cea
#
_cell.length_a   1.000
_cell.length_b   1.000
_cell.length_c   1.000
_cell.angle_alpha   90.00
_cell.angle_beta   90.00
_cell.angle_gamma   90.00
#
_symmetry.space_group_name_H-M   'P 1'
#
loop_
_entity.id
_entity.type
_entity.pdbx_description
1 polymer ?
#
loop_
_entity_poly.entity_id
_entity_poly.type
_entity_poly.pdbx_seq_one_letter_code
_entity_poly.pdbx_strand_id
1 'polypeptide(L)'
;MHNRRPHCDGDTVVALLIREDILQSFPELFGSKTVNGRKVDVQQTITTLTRELRPDIAAALTARSALLQSPEPVRKKYGWPKWDDRFEDATGKSWTFRQIVQGMIDNFLGRESQWRWRLNDEVPVPRDAHPLNNAGLELTGPWHPLDMAFNALNSPAPMNMPDFEDASPPHFRPDGTPTNQPLGVFSALQNAKEIFEGRWNDKPYEVVKKGKTRTYKIEKKPNQWPTRFARPPSIHVRYDHMIVDDQAVPGIVAVATLWTLNNFDALKRAGTGVYFYIPKLQTPREALIVEKLLSRLEEIIGVLAGTLKIKMLYEEGNAGRTLPAVAWVLRRRLLGTNVGRWDYLGSLIEMWKDDPQGVFPDPQSIGMASPNMIAYQRYNALIMLMAGMKGGELTQGAPIGGMAAVMIYQRGDAYGRSRYNPLALRAMVIDKLRERSLGLVFVPDEPAQQPTLDDILTKRVKGRQYDAYRQSWVASPEEAYVAAGNAPLRVPIEQLQAMLDAPQQTTDVKGKPVPTPRSGIVDSERSVLQSRGLLNARGQITPRVITKEMLDAPEKIFTQELWESIYGVPKGDVTIEHIQHAFYMAANYGFQILNGNFAAAIDDYELKLRFMNDLATYRIDVSWLWTLVHHHAAITKDGYLKRPALTEDGVEPAENAVQVKAGTRFTRDLFDKVWQYHNEWTSAFFAEQDRRGDPGRFDRSKAPIIMELLKRQLLSPRYIQHSARLLFVLAESSEEQREKILNAIFDLSRDQIADKAALKAYDYVYDIFA
;
A
#
# COMPACT_ATOMS: atom_id res chain seq x y z
N MET A 1 19.55 34.50 -5.09
CA MET A 1 18.90 35.82 -4.87
C MET A 1 18.64 35.98 -3.38
N HIS A 2 19.05 37.11 -2.81
CA HIS A 2 19.13 37.32 -1.37
C HIS A 2 17.77 37.34 -0.68
N ASN A 3 17.54 36.39 0.23
CA ASN A 3 16.45 36.46 1.21
C ASN A 3 16.76 37.53 2.28
N ARG A 4 16.00 38.60 2.26
CA ARG A 4 15.93 39.52 3.41
C ARG A 4 15.09 38.86 4.51
N ARG A 5 15.70 38.58 5.65
CA ARG A 5 14.99 38.19 6.88
C ARG A 5 14.21 39.40 7.38
N PRO A 6 12.91 39.28 7.74
CA PRO A 6 12.25 40.31 8.54
C PRO A 6 12.78 40.26 9.98
N HIS A 7 13.06 41.41 10.54
CA HIS A 7 13.34 41.60 11.98
C HIS A 7 12.08 41.26 12.78
N CYS A 8 12.22 40.43 13.80
CA CYS A 8 11.16 40.04 14.72
C CYS A 8 11.03 41.11 15.83
N ASP A 9 9.94 41.84 15.86
CA ASP A 9 9.39 42.43 17.08
C ASP A 9 8.32 41.48 17.66
N GLY A 10 8.24 41.38 18.99
CA GLY A 10 7.62 40.35 19.78
C GLY A 10 6.18 39.95 19.36
N ASP A 11 5.88 38.67 19.59
CA ASP A 11 4.60 37.97 19.36
C ASP A 11 4.18 37.70 17.91
N THR A 12 5.10 37.47 17.00
CA THR A 12 4.76 36.91 15.67
C THR A 12 4.60 35.41 15.78
N VAL A 13 3.35 34.92 15.78
CA VAL A 13 3.01 33.51 15.48
C VAL A 13 3.69 33.18 14.15
N VAL A 14 4.74 32.36 14.18
CA VAL A 14 5.41 31.94 12.94
C VAL A 14 4.38 31.21 12.09
N ALA A 15 4.01 31.85 10.99
CA ALA A 15 3.01 31.32 10.06
C ALA A 15 3.55 30.09 9.35
N LEU A 16 2.66 29.19 8.89
CA LEU A 16 2.98 28.12 7.97
C LEU A 16 3.61 28.73 6.72
N LEU A 17 4.86 28.34 6.44
CA LEU A 17 5.54 28.70 5.21
C LEU A 17 5.24 27.61 4.17
N ILE A 18 4.62 28.00 3.08
CA ILE A 18 4.31 27.12 1.94
C ILE A 18 5.18 27.59 0.77
N ARG A 19 5.79 26.66 0.05
CA ARG A 19 6.55 26.99 -1.15
C ARG A 19 5.68 27.77 -2.13
N GLU A 20 6.21 28.85 -2.67
CA GLU A 20 5.45 29.87 -3.42
C GLU A 20 4.68 29.28 -4.61
N ASP A 21 5.30 28.40 -5.38
CA ASP A 21 4.67 27.74 -6.53
C ASP A 21 3.46 26.87 -6.17
N ILE A 22 3.47 26.23 -4.98
CA ILE A 22 2.31 25.50 -4.46
C ILE A 22 1.19 26.46 -4.13
N LEU A 23 1.51 27.52 -3.41
CA LEU A 23 0.51 28.50 -2.98
C LEU A 23 -0.12 29.23 -4.17
N GLN A 24 0.70 29.53 -5.19
CA GLN A 24 0.23 30.15 -6.45
C GLN A 24 -0.63 29.18 -7.28
N SER A 25 -0.26 27.89 -7.34
CA SER A 25 -0.99 26.89 -8.12
C SER A 25 -2.30 26.43 -7.46
N PHE A 26 -2.35 26.41 -6.13
CA PHE A 26 -3.46 25.86 -5.34
C PHE A 26 -3.94 26.80 -4.21
N PRO A 27 -4.16 28.09 -4.46
CA PRO A 27 -4.47 29.06 -3.41
C PRO A 27 -5.77 28.71 -2.66
N GLU A 28 -6.73 28.10 -3.34
CA GLU A 28 -8.02 27.74 -2.75
C GLU A 28 -7.95 26.62 -1.71
N LEU A 29 -6.87 25.82 -1.70
CA LEU A 29 -6.71 24.77 -0.69
C LEU A 29 -6.38 25.34 0.69
N PHE A 30 -5.71 26.50 0.75
CA PHE A 30 -5.06 27.02 1.95
C PHE A 30 -5.76 28.23 2.59
N GLY A 31 -6.82 28.74 1.97
CA GLY A 31 -7.54 29.92 2.46
C GLY A 31 -8.44 29.61 3.66
N SER A 32 -8.85 30.68 4.37
CA SER A 32 -9.91 30.59 5.39
C SER A 32 -11.25 30.23 4.75
N LYS A 33 -12.04 29.40 5.43
CA LYS A 33 -13.35 28.93 4.94
C LYS A 33 -14.33 28.68 6.09
N THR A 34 -15.58 28.51 5.72
CA THR A 34 -16.61 28.05 6.66
C THR A 34 -16.79 26.55 6.49
N VAL A 35 -16.65 25.78 7.56
CA VAL A 35 -16.81 24.33 7.58
C VAL A 35 -17.79 23.98 8.70
N ASN A 36 -18.86 23.29 8.37
CA ASN A 36 -19.94 22.94 9.32
C ASN A 36 -20.45 24.17 10.13
N GLY A 37 -20.54 25.33 9.48
CA GLY A 37 -20.96 26.59 10.09
C GLY A 37 -19.89 27.32 10.92
N ARG A 38 -18.69 26.79 11.05
CA ARG A 38 -17.55 27.39 11.78
C ARG A 38 -16.55 28.02 10.84
N LYS A 39 -16.10 29.24 11.15
CA LYS A 39 -14.99 29.86 10.41
C LYS A 39 -13.69 29.21 10.83
N VAL A 40 -12.95 28.63 9.87
CA VAL A 40 -11.70 27.89 10.08
C VAL A 40 -10.63 28.44 9.14
N ASP A 41 -9.48 28.73 9.68
CA ASP A 41 -8.26 29.03 8.90
C ASP A 41 -7.47 27.75 8.67
N VAL A 42 -7.26 27.38 7.40
CA VAL A 42 -6.61 26.13 7.04
C VAL A 42 -5.13 26.15 7.42
N GLN A 43 -4.42 27.27 7.17
CA GLN A 43 -3.00 27.38 7.48
C GLN A 43 -2.77 27.37 8.99
N GLN A 44 -3.60 28.10 9.74
CA GLN A 44 -3.53 28.09 11.20
C GLN A 44 -3.83 26.70 11.77
N THR A 45 -4.79 25.98 11.18
CA THR A 45 -5.14 24.61 11.59
C THR A 45 -3.96 23.66 11.38
N ILE A 46 -3.32 23.70 10.20
CA ILE A 46 -2.14 22.88 9.92
C ILE A 46 -1.00 23.22 10.90
N THR A 47 -0.77 24.51 11.15
CA THR A 47 0.24 24.98 12.12
C THR A 47 0.01 24.39 13.51
N THR A 48 -1.21 24.53 14.01
CA THR A 48 -1.60 24.08 15.35
C THR A 48 -1.45 22.57 15.49
N LEU A 49 -2.06 21.80 14.56
CA LEU A 49 -1.98 20.33 14.59
C LEU A 49 -0.54 19.82 14.41
N THR A 50 0.27 20.52 13.61
CA THR A 50 1.69 20.17 13.45
C THR A 50 2.44 20.33 14.77
N ARG A 51 2.24 21.44 15.47
CA ARG A 51 2.88 21.67 16.77
C ARG A 51 2.42 20.67 17.83
N GLU A 52 1.13 20.39 17.89
CA GLU A 52 0.56 19.44 18.85
C GLU A 52 1.06 18.00 18.64
N LEU A 53 1.17 17.53 17.39
CA LEU A 53 1.42 16.12 17.09
C LEU A 53 2.88 15.78 16.75
N ARG A 54 3.69 16.77 16.35
CA ARG A 54 5.10 16.54 15.98
C ARG A 54 5.90 15.83 17.07
N PRO A 55 5.81 16.19 18.35
CA PRO A 55 6.55 15.49 19.41
C PRO A 55 6.18 14.01 19.51
N ASP A 56 4.89 13.67 19.39
CA ASP A 56 4.42 12.28 19.43
C ASP A 56 4.89 11.50 18.20
N ILE A 57 4.83 12.12 17.01
CA ILE A 57 5.32 11.55 15.75
C ILE A 57 6.83 11.29 15.83
N ALA A 58 7.62 12.28 16.26
CA ALA A 58 9.07 12.14 16.41
C ALA A 58 9.41 11.00 17.38
N ALA A 59 8.76 10.95 18.52
CA ALA A 59 8.98 9.89 19.50
C ALA A 59 8.55 8.48 18.98
N ALA A 60 7.52 8.39 18.16
CA ALA A 60 7.11 7.13 17.54
C ALA A 60 8.14 6.66 16.50
N LEU A 61 8.65 7.56 15.68
CA LEU A 61 9.67 7.27 14.66
C LEU A 61 11.02 6.92 15.27
N THR A 62 11.44 7.62 16.32
CA THR A 62 12.64 7.27 17.12
C THR A 62 12.49 5.85 17.68
N ALA A 63 11.32 5.48 18.19
CA ALA A 63 11.06 4.13 18.68
C ALA A 63 11.12 3.07 17.58
N ARG A 64 10.62 3.36 16.35
CA ARG A 64 10.79 2.49 15.17
C ARG A 64 12.26 2.26 14.87
N SER A 65 13.04 3.35 14.78
CA SER A 65 14.46 3.28 14.46
C SER A 65 15.22 2.48 15.53
N ALA A 66 14.96 2.73 16.80
CA ALA A 66 15.58 1.99 17.91
C ALA A 66 15.21 0.49 17.87
N LEU A 67 13.96 0.16 17.55
CA LEU A 67 13.52 -1.23 17.39
C LEU A 67 14.24 -1.90 16.22
N LEU A 68 14.29 -1.24 15.05
CA LEU A 68 14.94 -1.77 13.85
C LEU A 68 16.43 -2.02 14.06
N GLN A 69 17.11 -1.12 14.76
CA GLN A 69 18.55 -1.18 15.05
C GLN A 69 18.90 -2.06 16.26
N SER A 70 17.93 -2.53 17.02
CA SER A 70 18.17 -3.37 18.19
C SER A 70 18.89 -4.66 17.80
N PRO A 71 19.97 -5.07 18.50
CA PRO A 71 20.71 -6.31 18.24
C PRO A 71 19.99 -7.57 18.76
N GLU A 72 18.84 -7.43 19.37
CA GLU A 72 18.06 -8.57 19.89
C GLU A 72 17.62 -9.49 18.74
N PRO A 73 17.60 -10.82 18.98
CA PRO A 73 17.07 -11.76 17.99
C PRO A 73 15.64 -11.41 17.56
N VAL A 74 15.33 -11.59 16.28
CA VAL A 74 14.04 -11.21 15.67
C VAL A 74 12.84 -11.72 16.47
N ARG A 75 12.87 -12.98 16.91
CA ARG A 75 11.79 -13.61 17.70
C ARG A 75 11.57 -12.94 19.06
N LYS A 76 12.60 -12.36 19.66
CA LYS A 76 12.51 -11.63 20.92
C LYS A 76 12.07 -10.18 20.68
N LYS A 77 12.68 -9.54 19.72
CA LYS A 77 12.46 -8.15 19.30
C LYS A 77 11.02 -7.91 18.81
N TYR A 78 10.50 -8.83 17.99
CA TYR A 78 9.17 -8.76 17.39
C TYR A 78 8.18 -9.84 17.89
N GLY A 79 8.43 -10.45 19.05
CA GLY A 79 7.52 -11.42 19.67
C GLY A 79 6.15 -10.83 20.02
N TRP A 80 5.20 -11.70 20.31
CA TRP A 80 3.91 -11.25 20.83
C TRP A 80 4.08 -10.38 22.07
N PRO A 81 3.19 -9.39 22.32
CA PRO A 81 3.17 -8.65 23.56
C PRO A 81 3.01 -9.59 24.76
N LYS A 82 3.60 -9.23 25.89
CA LYS A 82 3.33 -9.88 27.16
C LYS A 82 1.89 -9.57 27.58
N TRP A 83 1.27 -10.48 28.28
CA TRP A 83 -0.12 -10.33 28.71
C TRP A 83 -0.38 -9.15 29.64
N ASP A 84 0.65 -8.69 30.33
CA ASP A 84 0.65 -7.53 31.22
C ASP A 84 1.16 -6.24 30.58
N ASP A 85 1.64 -6.29 29.32
CA ASP A 85 1.98 -5.08 28.57
C ASP A 85 0.75 -4.17 28.47
N ARG A 86 0.94 -2.88 28.72
CA ARG A 86 -0.14 -1.90 28.79
C ARG A 86 -0.17 -1.00 27.57
N PHE A 87 -1.38 -0.70 27.15
CA PHE A 87 -1.66 0.21 26.03
C PHE A 87 -2.64 1.28 26.47
N GLU A 88 -2.51 2.49 25.95
CA GLU A 88 -3.32 3.63 26.29
C GLU A 88 -4.12 4.13 25.08
N ASP A 89 -5.36 4.54 25.30
CA ASP A 89 -6.18 5.19 24.30
C ASP A 89 -6.16 6.73 24.43
N ALA A 90 -6.81 7.44 23.49
CA ALA A 90 -6.85 8.90 23.46
C ALA A 90 -7.57 9.55 24.65
N THR A 91 -8.27 8.78 25.48
CA THR A 91 -8.92 9.27 26.71
C THR A 91 -8.04 9.10 27.94
N GLY A 92 -6.81 8.58 27.78
CA GLY A 92 -5.93 8.23 28.89
C GLY A 92 -6.28 6.89 29.57
N LYS A 93 -7.23 6.11 29.01
CA LYS A 93 -7.57 4.80 29.53
C LYS A 93 -6.48 3.79 29.18
N SER A 94 -5.96 3.10 30.18
CA SER A 94 -4.86 2.15 30.00
C SER A 94 -5.29 0.74 30.34
N TRP A 95 -5.16 -0.19 29.38
CA TRP A 95 -5.49 -1.62 29.55
C TRP A 95 -4.28 -2.51 29.25
N THR A 96 -4.24 -3.67 29.91
CA THR A 96 -3.26 -4.71 29.57
C THR A 96 -3.66 -5.41 28.28
N PHE A 97 -2.69 -6.04 27.62
CA PHE A 97 -2.96 -6.84 26.41
C PHE A 97 -4.01 -7.91 26.67
N ARG A 98 -3.94 -8.60 27.84
CA ARG A 98 -4.93 -9.56 28.27
C ARG A 98 -6.35 -8.97 28.32
N GLN A 99 -6.51 -7.79 28.92
CA GLN A 99 -7.81 -7.12 29.02
C GLN A 99 -8.38 -6.76 27.66
N ILE A 100 -7.51 -6.29 26.74
CA ILE A 100 -7.90 -5.94 25.37
C ILE A 100 -8.38 -7.18 24.61
N VAL A 101 -7.60 -8.27 24.64
CA VAL A 101 -7.95 -9.51 23.94
C VAL A 101 -9.21 -10.16 24.54
N GLN A 102 -9.32 -10.22 25.87
CA GLN A 102 -10.50 -10.75 26.53
C GLN A 102 -11.75 -9.95 26.19
N GLY A 103 -11.63 -8.62 26.21
CA GLY A 103 -12.76 -7.73 25.85
C GLY A 103 -13.25 -7.91 24.41
N MET A 104 -12.34 -8.20 23.48
CA MET A 104 -12.65 -8.53 22.09
C MET A 104 -13.39 -9.88 21.98
N ILE A 105 -12.95 -10.90 22.72
CA ILE A 105 -13.61 -12.22 22.80
C ILE A 105 -14.99 -12.10 23.43
N ASP A 106 -15.12 -11.36 24.53
CA ASP A 106 -16.40 -11.15 25.21
C ASP A 106 -17.40 -10.44 24.26
N ASN A 107 -16.92 -9.47 23.47
CA ASN A 107 -17.74 -8.86 22.44
C ASN A 107 -18.22 -9.88 21.41
N PHE A 108 -17.31 -10.67 20.86
CA PHE A 108 -17.65 -11.69 19.84
C PHE A 108 -18.67 -12.69 20.36
N LEU A 109 -18.54 -13.12 21.61
CA LEU A 109 -19.46 -14.07 22.26
C LEU A 109 -20.75 -13.42 22.78
N GLY A 110 -20.90 -12.10 22.69
CA GLY A 110 -22.04 -11.38 23.25
C GLY A 110 -22.08 -11.36 24.78
N ARG A 111 -20.94 -11.60 25.45
CA ARG A 111 -20.82 -11.58 26.92
C ARG A 111 -20.66 -10.17 27.43
N GLU A 112 -21.32 -9.83 28.50
CA GLU A 112 -21.09 -8.56 29.20
C GLU A 112 -19.89 -8.70 30.15
N SER A 113 -18.94 -7.77 30.02
CA SER A 113 -17.80 -7.66 30.94
C SER A 113 -17.33 -6.18 31.01
N GLN A 114 -16.61 -5.84 32.06
CA GLN A 114 -16.05 -4.48 32.23
C GLN A 114 -14.99 -4.13 31.17
N TRP A 115 -14.43 -5.11 30.47
CA TRP A 115 -13.43 -4.95 29.41
C TRP A 115 -14.00 -5.12 28.01
N ARG A 116 -15.30 -5.45 27.90
CA ARG A 116 -15.92 -5.58 26.55
C ARG A 116 -15.76 -4.30 25.76
N TRP A 117 -15.32 -4.43 24.52
CA TRP A 117 -15.24 -3.36 23.55
C TRP A 117 -15.55 -3.87 22.16
N ARG A 118 -16.02 -2.99 21.30
CA ARG A 118 -16.37 -3.27 19.93
C ARG A 118 -15.97 -2.10 19.04
N LEU A 119 -15.70 -2.37 17.77
CA LEU A 119 -15.50 -1.32 16.79
C LEU A 119 -16.79 -0.51 16.61
N ASN A 120 -16.65 0.81 16.60
CA ASN A 120 -17.73 1.79 16.35
C ASN A 120 -18.96 1.66 17.25
N ASP A 121 -18.79 1.25 18.50
CA ASP A 121 -19.90 1.11 19.45
C ASP A 121 -20.47 2.47 19.90
N GLU A 122 -19.62 3.49 19.99
CA GLU A 122 -20.00 4.82 20.51
C GLU A 122 -20.63 5.72 19.43
N VAL A 123 -20.15 5.64 18.18
CA VAL A 123 -20.64 6.46 17.07
C VAL A 123 -21.02 5.56 15.90
N PRO A 124 -22.30 5.56 15.50
CA PRO A 124 -22.78 4.72 14.42
C PRO A 124 -22.01 4.93 13.12
N VAL A 125 -21.79 3.84 12.40
CA VAL A 125 -21.18 3.89 11.06
C VAL A 125 -22.21 4.44 10.08
N PRO A 126 -21.88 5.48 9.31
CA PRO A 126 -22.72 5.94 8.22
C PRO A 126 -23.04 4.81 7.23
N ARG A 127 -24.26 4.83 6.67
CA ARG A 127 -24.76 3.77 5.81
C ARG A 127 -23.83 3.49 4.62
N ASP A 128 -23.32 4.53 3.99
CA ASP A 128 -22.42 4.45 2.83
C ASP A 128 -21.04 3.90 3.17
N ALA A 129 -20.55 4.14 4.41
CA ALA A 129 -19.27 3.62 4.91
C ALA A 129 -19.40 2.24 5.56
N HIS A 130 -20.64 1.76 5.78
CA HIS A 130 -20.86 0.50 6.49
C HIS A 130 -20.29 -0.69 5.71
N PRO A 131 -19.54 -1.61 6.38
CA PRO A 131 -18.89 -2.74 5.73
C PRO A 131 -19.83 -3.59 4.86
N LEU A 132 -21.09 -3.76 5.26
CA LEU A 132 -22.07 -4.51 4.47
C LEU A 132 -22.45 -3.84 3.15
N ASN A 133 -22.49 -2.51 3.10
CA ASN A 133 -22.79 -1.76 1.89
C ASN A 133 -21.58 -1.70 0.94
N ASN A 134 -20.38 -1.78 1.50
CA ASN A 134 -19.12 -1.76 0.76
C ASN A 134 -18.51 -3.16 0.62
N ALA A 135 -19.24 -4.21 1.00
CA ALA A 135 -18.79 -5.57 0.84
C ALA A 135 -18.58 -5.89 -0.64
N GLY A 136 -17.42 -6.41 -0.95
CA GLY A 136 -17.11 -6.93 -2.25
C GLY A 136 -15.97 -6.24 -2.98
N LEU A 137 -15.94 -4.91 -3.09
CA LEU A 137 -15.00 -4.30 -3.99
C LEU A 137 -14.57 -2.88 -3.59
N GLU A 138 -13.26 -2.65 -3.53
CA GLU A 138 -12.64 -1.35 -3.27
C GLU A 138 -11.65 -1.01 -4.40
N LEU A 139 -11.95 0.02 -5.17
CA LEU A 139 -11.04 0.51 -6.19
C LEU A 139 -10.01 1.45 -5.57
N THR A 140 -8.74 1.19 -5.82
CA THR A 140 -7.61 2.02 -5.38
C THR A 140 -6.95 2.72 -6.55
N GLY A 141 -6.54 3.97 -6.39
CA GLY A 141 -5.73 4.67 -7.37
C GLY A 141 -5.57 6.16 -7.11
N PRO A 142 -4.67 6.81 -7.84
CA PRO A 142 -4.45 8.24 -7.72
C PRO A 142 -5.63 9.05 -8.27
N TRP A 143 -5.84 10.24 -7.70
CA TRP A 143 -6.81 11.23 -8.23
C TRP A 143 -6.14 12.35 -9.04
N HIS A 144 -4.94 12.06 -9.49
CA HIS A 144 -4.15 12.86 -10.40
C HIS A 144 -3.48 11.94 -11.45
N PRO A 145 -3.58 12.25 -12.74
CA PRO A 145 -4.33 13.35 -13.37
C PRO A 145 -5.86 13.21 -13.25
N LEU A 146 -6.58 14.27 -13.60
CA LEU A 146 -8.02 14.41 -13.36
C LEU A 146 -8.90 13.30 -13.96
N ASP A 147 -8.50 12.74 -15.12
CA ASP A 147 -9.20 11.61 -15.74
C ASP A 147 -9.18 10.33 -14.87
N MET A 148 -8.18 10.17 -14.01
CA MET A 148 -8.15 9.07 -13.04
C MET A 148 -9.26 9.21 -12.00
N ALA A 149 -9.49 10.44 -11.49
CA ALA A 149 -10.60 10.72 -10.59
C ALA A 149 -11.96 10.48 -11.27
N PHE A 150 -12.13 10.91 -12.53
CA PHE A 150 -13.37 10.67 -13.28
C PHE A 150 -13.63 9.19 -13.49
N ASN A 151 -12.62 8.41 -13.87
CA ASN A 151 -12.72 6.96 -14.02
C ASN A 151 -13.10 6.28 -12.71
N ALA A 152 -12.50 6.72 -11.60
CA ALA A 152 -12.81 6.20 -10.27
C ALA A 152 -14.28 6.48 -9.87
N LEU A 153 -14.79 7.68 -10.14
CA LEU A 153 -16.18 8.05 -9.83
C LEU A 153 -17.21 7.33 -10.73
N ASN A 154 -16.85 7.09 -11.99
CA ASN A 154 -17.69 6.33 -12.92
C ASN A 154 -17.62 4.82 -12.70
N SER A 155 -16.65 4.34 -11.93
CA SER A 155 -16.50 2.93 -11.61
C SER A 155 -17.75 2.35 -10.94
N PRO A 156 -18.13 1.11 -11.23
CA PRO A 156 -19.20 0.41 -10.51
C PRO A 156 -18.80 -0.02 -9.09
N ALA A 157 -17.54 0.14 -8.68
CA ALA A 157 -17.12 -0.18 -7.33
C ALA A 157 -17.94 0.59 -6.28
N PRO A 158 -18.39 -0.03 -5.19
CA PRO A 158 -19.10 0.66 -4.12
C PRO A 158 -18.18 1.59 -3.34
N MET A 159 -16.88 1.37 -3.41
CA MET A 159 -15.88 2.15 -2.69
C MET A 159 -14.67 2.50 -3.55
N ASN A 160 -14.09 3.65 -3.26
CA ASN A 160 -12.84 4.12 -3.87
C ASN A 160 -11.87 4.62 -2.80
N MET A 161 -10.59 4.35 -2.99
CA MET A 161 -9.50 4.89 -2.18
C MET A 161 -8.70 5.90 -3.02
N PRO A 162 -9.01 7.21 -2.93
CA PRO A 162 -8.11 8.24 -3.45
C PRO A 162 -6.77 8.17 -2.75
N ASP A 163 -5.71 7.92 -3.52
CA ASP A 163 -4.39 7.72 -2.96
C ASP A 163 -3.56 8.99 -3.01
N PHE A 164 -3.15 9.49 -1.85
CA PHE A 164 -2.24 10.62 -1.68
C PHE A 164 -0.89 10.17 -1.11
N GLU A 165 -0.63 8.87 -1.06
CA GLU A 165 0.60 8.31 -0.51
C GLU A 165 1.50 7.75 -1.60
N ASP A 166 1.45 6.48 -1.91
CA ASP A 166 2.40 5.84 -2.81
C ASP A 166 2.16 6.16 -4.28
N ALA A 167 0.91 6.35 -4.71
CA ALA A 167 0.57 6.68 -6.09
C ALA A 167 0.55 8.18 -6.41
N SER A 168 0.62 9.06 -5.41
CA SER A 168 0.57 10.52 -5.57
C SER A 168 1.52 11.25 -4.62
N PRO A 169 2.79 10.89 -4.52
CA PRO A 169 3.72 11.63 -3.67
C PRO A 169 3.90 13.07 -4.17
N PRO A 170 4.25 14.02 -3.30
CA PRO A 170 4.61 15.35 -3.71
C PRO A 170 5.87 15.28 -4.57
N HIS A 171 5.79 15.76 -5.79
CA HIS A 171 6.89 15.70 -6.74
C HIS A 171 6.98 16.98 -7.57
N PHE A 172 8.22 17.43 -7.81
CA PHE A 172 8.54 18.51 -8.70
C PHE A 172 9.47 18.02 -9.79
N ARG A 173 9.49 18.69 -10.95
CA ARG A 173 10.53 18.45 -11.93
C ARG A 173 11.90 18.83 -11.35
N PRO A 174 12.98 18.16 -11.77
CA PRO A 174 14.34 18.47 -11.30
C PRO A 174 14.79 19.90 -11.54
N ASP A 175 14.26 20.55 -12.57
CA ASP A 175 14.54 21.97 -12.90
C ASP A 175 13.74 22.97 -12.06
N GLY A 176 12.94 22.48 -11.11
CA GLY A 176 12.10 23.30 -10.26
C GLY A 176 10.90 23.93 -10.95
N THR A 177 10.72 23.68 -12.27
CA THR A 177 9.54 24.18 -12.98
C THR A 177 8.31 23.38 -12.60
N PRO A 178 7.15 24.03 -12.37
CA PRO A 178 5.88 23.31 -12.24
C PRO A 178 5.66 22.53 -13.53
N THR A 179 5.43 21.22 -13.40
CA THR A 179 4.98 20.46 -14.55
C THR A 179 3.57 20.90 -14.89
N ASN A 180 3.12 20.71 -16.14
CA ASN A 180 1.70 20.76 -16.46
C ASN A 180 0.87 19.68 -15.71
N GLN A 181 1.54 18.87 -14.89
CA GLN A 181 1.00 17.97 -13.90
C GLN A 181 1.62 18.32 -12.54
N PRO A 182 1.23 19.43 -11.92
CA PRO A 182 1.85 19.87 -10.70
C PRO A 182 1.52 18.90 -9.59
N LEU A 183 2.55 18.45 -8.85
CA LEU A 183 2.42 18.02 -7.48
C LEU A 183 1.27 17.07 -7.25
N GLY A 184 1.45 15.79 -7.59
CA GLY A 184 0.40 14.78 -7.56
C GLY A 184 -0.60 14.92 -6.41
N VAL A 185 -0.11 15.05 -5.17
CA VAL A 185 -0.97 15.16 -3.99
C VAL A 185 -1.81 16.45 -3.96
N PHE A 186 -1.23 17.62 -4.24
CA PHE A 186 -1.97 18.90 -4.20
C PHE A 186 -2.93 19.01 -5.38
N SER A 187 -2.53 18.53 -6.55
CA SER A 187 -3.40 18.44 -7.72
C SER A 187 -4.58 17.48 -7.45
N ALA A 188 -4.33 16.34 -6.83
CA ALA A 188 -5.40 15.40 -6.47
C ALA A 188 -6.36 15.99 -5.42
N LEU A 189 -5.85 16.75 -4.43
CA LEU A 189 -6.68 17.47 -3.46
C LEU A 189 -7.52 18.57 -4.13
N GLN A 190 -6.94 19.32 -5.06
CA GLN A 190 -7.66 20.33 -5.84
C GLN A 190 -8.72 19.70 -6.74
N ASN A 191 -8.38 18.61 -7.44
CA ASN A 191 -9.34 17.85 -8.24
C ASN A 191 -10.53 17.39 -7.40
N ALA A 192 -10.26 16.84 -6.21
CA ALA A 192 -11.32 16.42 -5.29
C ALA A 192 -12.23 17.58 -4.87
N LYS A 193 -11.63 18.71 -4.47
CA LYS A 193 -12.38 19.91 -4.10
C LYS A 193 -13.29 20.39 -5.25
N GLU A 194 -12.75 20.55 -6.44
CA GLU A 194 -13.48 21.01 -7.61
C GLU A 194 -14.62 20.06 -8.01
N ILE A 195 -14.36 18.75 -7.96
CA ILE A 195 -15.37 17.72 -8.23
C ILE A 195 -16.52 17.80 -7.19
N PHE A 196 -16.19 17.87 -5.91
CA PHE A 196 -17.21 17.89 -4.86
C PHE A 196 -17.96 19.21 -4.78
N GLU A 197 -17.37 20.31 -5.23
CA GLU A 197 -18.05 21.59 -5.44
C GLU A 197 -18.94 21.61 -6.70
N GLY A 198 -18.89 20.57 -7.52
CA GLY A 198 -19.67 20.44 -8.73
C GLY A 198 -19.13 21.22 -9.93
N ARG A 199 -17.89 21.70 -9.90
CA ARG A 199 -17.28 22.44 -11.01
C ARG A 199 -17.15 21.62 -12.30
N TRP A 200 -17.16 20.28 -12.17
CA TRP A 200 -17.05 19.32 -13.26
C TRP A 200 -18.39 18.63 -13.60
N ASN A 201 -19.50 19.06 -12.97
CA ASN A 201 -20.80 18.55 -13.33
C ASN A 201 -21.15 18.96 -14.76
N ASP A 202 -21.50 17.98 -15.58
CA ASP A 202 -21.86 18.16 -17.00
C ASP A 202 -20.75 18.78 -17.90
N LYS A 203 -19.54 18.93 -17.38
CA LYS A 203 -18.38 19.42 -18.16
C LYS A 203 -17.48 18.29 -18.59
N PRO A 204 -17.11 18.22 -19.88
CA PRO A 204 -16.07 17.32 -20.36
C PRO A 204 -14.68 17.84 -19.95
N TYR A 205 -13.77 16.91 -19.69
CA TYR A 205 -12.34 17.14 -19.55
C TYR A 205 -11.63 16.54 -20.77
N GLU A 206 -10.90 17.35 -21.49
CA GLU A 206 -10.16 16.93 -22.67
C GLU A 206 -8.66 16.91 -22.39
N VAL A 207 -8.01 15.83 -22.77
CA VAL A 207 -6.56 15.66 -22.61
C VAL A 207 -5.97 14.95 -23.81
N VAL A 208 -4.82 15.42 -24.26
CA VAL A 208 -4.08 14.76 -25.34
C VAL A 208 -3.22 13.65 -24.73
N LYS A 209 -3.53 12.41 -25.06
CA LYS A 209 -2.73 11.23 -24.66
C LYS A 209 -2.27 10.49 -25.91
N LYS A 210 -0.93 10.36 -26.07
CA LYS A 210 -0.31 9.70 -27.24
C LYS A 210 -0.78 10.29 -28.58
N GLY A 211 -0.79 11.64 -28.68
CA GLY A 211 -1.20 12.36 -29.88
C GLY A 211 -2.69 12.31 -30.22
N LYS A 212 -3.53 11.72 -29.36
CA LYS A 212 -4.98 11.66 -29.54
C LYS A 212 -5.70 12.43 -28.44
N THR A 213 -6.61 13.29 -28.80
CA THR A 213 -7.53 13.91 -27.83
C THR A 213 -8.48 12.87 -27.28
N ARG A 214 -8.58 12.79 -25.98
CA ARG A 214 -9.54 11.96 -25.24
C ARG A 214 -10.42 12.86 -24.41
N THR A 215 -11.71 12.60 -24.42
CA THR A 215 -12.71 13.33 -23.65
C THR A 215 -13.22 12.43 -22.54
N TYR A 216 -13.20 12.95 -21.33
CA TYR A 216 -13.72 12.29 -20.13
C TYR A 216 -14.81 13.17 -19.51
N LYS A 217 -15.80 12.56 -18.88
CA LYS A 217 -16.78 13.27 -18.07
C LYS A 217 -17.24 12.41 -16.90
N ILE A 218 -17.80 13.03 -15.88
CA ILE A 218 -18.45 12.33 -14.77
C ILE A 218 -19.87 11.98 -15.24
N GLU A 219 -20.18 10.71 -15.37
CA GLU A 219 -21.47 10.20 -15.84
C GLU A 219 -22.46 9.98 -14.71
N LYS A 220 -21.96 9.65 -13.53
CA LYS A 220 -22.75 9.38 -12.32
C LYS A 220 -23.08 10.65 -11.55
N LYS A 221 -24.28 10.69 -10.95
CA LYS A 221 -24.66 11.74 -10.01
C LYS A 221 -23.91 11.56 -8.67
N PRO A 222 -23.71 12.64 -7.87
CA PRO A 222 -22.96 12.58 -6.61
C PRO A 222 -23.42 11.49 -5.62
N ASN A 223 -24.73 11.22 -5.55
CA ASN A 223 -25.28 10.14 -4.70
C ASN A 223 -25.07 8.73 -5.24
N GLN A 224 -24.53 8.59 -6.43
CA GLN A 224 -24.18 7.31 -7.06
C GLN A 224 -22.66 7.07 -7.08
N TRP A 225 -21.87 8.03 -6.62
CA TRP A 225 -20.42 7.88 -6.57
C TRP A 225 -20.02 6.84 -5.53
N PRO A 226 -18.93 6.12 -5.75
CA PRO A 226 -18.31 5.27 -4.73
C PRO A 226 -18.08 6.05 -3.44
N THR A 227 -18.21 5.41 -2.28
CA THR A 227 -17.76 6.00 -1.01
C THR A 227 -16.22 6.14 -1.03
N ARG A 228 -15.70 7.29 -0.63
CA ARG A 228 -14.27 7.63 -0.71
C ARG A 228 -13.60 7.55 0.64
N PHE A 229 -12.51 6.79 0.68
CA PHE A 229 -11.59 6.72 1.82
C PHE A 229 -10.23 7.23 1.37
N ALA A 230 -9.91 8.48 1.65
CA ALA A 230 -8.66 9.10 1.25
C ALA A 230 -7.47 8.44 1.97
N ARG A 231 -6.45 8.00 1.24
CA ARG A 231 -5.21 7.50 1.83
C ARG A 231 -4.21 8.65 2.00
N PRO A 232 -4.08 9.25 3.20
CA PRO A 232 -3.08 10.26 3.44
C PRO A 232 -1.69 9.60 3.49
N PRO A 233 -0.61 10.36 3.37
CA PRO A 233 0.74 9.84 3.62
C PRO A 233 0.86 9.26 5.03
N SER A 234 1.71 8.25 5.16
CA SER A 234 2.06 7.66 6.45
C SER A 234 2.78 8.65 7.36
N ILE A 235 2.83 8.35 8.66
CA ILE A 235 3.37 9.26 9.68
C ILE A 235 4.85 9.62 9.48
N HIS A 236 5.62 8.79 8.78
CA HIS A 236 7.04 9.04 8.50
C HIS A 236 7.28 9.97 7.30
N VAL A 237 6.22 10.30 6.54
CA VAL A 237 6.33 11.20 5.39
C VAL A 237 6.22 12.64 5.87
N ARG A 238 7.16 13.46 5.44
CA ARG A 238 7.14 14.90 5.69
C ARG A 238 7.10 15.68 4.38
N TYR A 239 6.53 16.85 4.44
CA TYR A 239 6.42 17.76 3.31
C TYR A 239 7.40 18.93 3.48
N ASP A 240 8.59 18.79 2.89
CA ASP A 240 9.63 19.83 2.92
C ASP A 240 9.22 21.13 2.20
N HIS A 241 8.10 21.11 1.51
CA HIS A 241 7.48 22.26 0.86
C HIS A 241 6.54 23.05 1.78
N MET A 242 6.33 22.58 3.00
CA MET A 242 5.49 23.18 4.03
C MET A 242 6.26 23.18 5.35
N ILE A 243 6.55 24.34 5.89
CA ILE A 243 7.41 24.50 7.06
C ILE A 243 6.66 25.19 8.19
N VAL A 244 6.75 24.62 9.38
CA VAL A 244 6.28 25.20 10.64
C VAL A 244 7.44 25.13 11.65
N ASP A 245 7.82 26.27 12.22
CA ASP A 245 8.92 26.37 13.20
C ASP A 245 10.24 25.75 12.64
N ASP A 246 10.61 26.13 11.42
CA ASP A 246 11.80 25.68 10.69
C ASP A 246 11.86 24.16 10.37
N GLN A 247 10.78 23.44 10.57
CA GLN A 247 10.68 22.01 10.31
C GLN A 247 9.54 21.68 9.34
N ALA A 248 9.73 20.63 8.56
CA ALA A 248 8.74 20.14 7.62
C ALA A 248 7.44 19.68 8.31
N VAL A 249 6.31 19.94 7.66
CA VAL A 249 5.00 19.50 8.13
C VAL A 249 4.87 17.99 7.89
N PRO A 250 4.37 17.20 8.87
CA PRO A 250 4.04 15.80 8.64
C PRO A 250 2.96 15.66 7.55
N GLY A 251 3.22 14.83 6.54
CA GLY A 251 2.33 14.67 5.39
C GLY A 251 0.91 14.26 5.79
N ILE A 252 0.77 13.38 6.79
CA ILE A 252 -0.53 12.97 7.29
C ILE A 252 -1.33 14.16 7.87
N VAL A 253 -0.68 15.08 8.59
CA VAL A 253 -1.34 16.29 9.13
C VAL A 253 -1.79 17.20 8.01
N ALA A 254 -0.93 17.43 7.01
CA ALA A 254 -1.25 18.27 5.86
C ALA A 254 -2.45 17.72 5.08
N VAL A 255 -2.38 16.46 4.65
CA VAL A 255 -3.42 15.87 3.79
C VAL A 255 -4.73 15.65 4.54
N ALA A 256 -4.69 15.13 5.78
CA ALA A 256 -5.93 14.94 6.54
C ALA A 256 -6.65 16.27 6.80
N THR A 257 -5.91 17.35 7.10
CA THR A 257 -6.48 18.68 7.29
C THR A 257 -7.05 19.22 5.98
N LEU A 258 -6.26 19.19 4.89
CA LEU A 258 -6.70 19.70 3.59
C LEU A 258 -7.90 18.93 3.04
N TRP A 259 -7.89 17.59 3.14
CA TRP A 259 -9.02 16.76 2.71
C TRP A 259 -10.28 17.07 3.51
N THR A 260 -10.16 17.13 4.84
CA THR A 260 -11.31 17.40 5.72
C THR A 260 -11.88 18.80 5.48
N LEU A 261 -11.08 19.84 5.61
CA LEU A 261 -11.55 21.21 5.60
C LEU A 261 -12.06 21.68 4.23
N ASN A 262 -11.49 21.12 3.14
CA ASN A 262 -11.93 21.47 1.79
C ASN A 262 -13.20 20.74 1.34
N ASN A 263 -13.50 19.56 1.90
CA ASN A 263 -14.50 18.68 1.32
C ASN A 263 -15.67 18.36 2.26
N PHE A 264 -15.56 18.62 3.56
CA PHE A 264 -16.54 18.19 4.57
C PHE A 264 -17.98 18.56 4.22
N ASP A 265 -18.26 19.85 3.96
CA ASP A 265 -19.62 20.32 3.70
C ASP A 265 -20.16 19.80 2.37
N ALA A 266 -19.32 19.69 1.36
CA ALA A 266 -19.72 19.16 0.05
C ALA A 266 -20.06 17.66 0.14
N LEU A 267 -19.26 16.88 0.84
CA LEU A 267 -19.51 15.47 1.07
C LEU A 267 -20.76 15.25 1.93
N LYS A 268 -20.94 16.04 2.98
CA LYS A 268 -22.15 16.01 3.82
C LYS A 268 -23.41 16.30 3.01
N ARG A 269 -23.39 17.30 2.12
CA ARG A 269 -24.52 17.58 1.22
C ARG A 269 -24.79 16.43 0.23
N ALA A 270 -23.76 15.72 -0.17
CA ALA A 270 -23.88 14.54 -1.04
C ALA A 270 -24.37 13.27 -0.29
N GLY A 271 -24.63 13.37 1.02
CA GLY A 271 -25.09 12.24 1.83
C GLY A 271 -24.00 11.24 2.25
N THR A 272 -22.75 11.67 2.23
CA THR A 272 -21.58 10.90 2.63
C THR A 272 -20.74 11.63 3.67
N GLY A 273 -19.62 11.06 4.10
CA GLY A 273 -18.72 11.66 5.08
C GLY A 273 -17.28 11.83 4.58
N VAL A 274 -16.45 12.35 5.47
CA VAL A 274 -14.99 12.37 5.31
C VAL A 274 -14.43 11.12 5.95
N TYR A 275 -13.79 10.29 5.15
CA TYR A 275 -13.22 9.01 5.57
C TYR A 275 -11.77 8.87 5.10
N PHE A 276 -10.97 8.08 5.86
CA PHE A 276 -9.56 7.89 5.56
C PHE A 276 -9.18 6.42 5.47
N TYR A 277 -8.10 6.17 4.75
CA TYR A 277 -7.44 4.88 4.66
C TYR A 277 -6.00 5.04 5.16
N ILE A 278 -5.71 4.60 6.38
CA ILE A 278 -4.44 4.91 7.07
C ILE A 278 -3.37 3.88 6.73
N PRO A 279 -2.24 4.30 6.12
CA PRO A 279 -1.16 3.40 5.74
C PRO A 279 -0.09 3.24 6.81
N LYS A 280 0.68 2.17 6.73
CA LYS A 280 2.00 1.92 7.34
C LYS A 280 2.09 2.19 8.85
N LEU A 281 1.00 1.99 9.62
CA LEU A 281 1.06 2.01 11.08
C LEU A 281 1.79 0.76 11.58
N GLN A 282 2.66 0.93 12.55
CA GLN A 282 3.45 -0.15 13.15
C GLN A 282 3.10 -0.46 14.61
N THR A 283 2.54 0.49 15.33
CA THR A 283 2.34 0.35 16.78
C THR A 283 1.03 0.98 17.26
N PRO A 284 0.51 0.57 18.43
CA PRO A 284 -0.62 1.24 19.07
C PRO A 284 -0.36 2.73 19.40
N ARG A 285 0.90 3.11 19.63
CA ARG A 285 1.28 4.52 19.84
C ARG A 285 1.06 5.35 18.58
N GLU A 286 1.37 4.80 17.43
CA GLU A 286 1.12 5.46 16.14
C GLU A 286 -0.38 5.53 15.84
N ALA A 287 -1.13 4.50 16.18
CA ALA A 287 -2.58 4.51 16.11
C ALA A 287 -3.18 5.62 17.00
N LEU A 288 -2.60 5.85 18.17
CA LEU A 288 -2.99 6.93 19.07
C LEU A 288 -2.75 8.33 18.46
N ILE A 289 -1.67 8.51 17.70
CA ILE A 289 -1.40 9.77 16.97
C ILE A 289 -2.52 10.02 15.94
N VAL A 290 -2.91 8.99 15.19
CA VAL A 290 -4.02 9.11 14.23
C VAL A 290 -5.33 9.42 14.93
N GLU A 291 -5.63 8.75 16.04
CA GLU A 291 -6.82 9.03 16.84
C GLU A 291 -6.85 10.48 17.34
N LYS A 292 -5.72 10.99 17.87
CA LYS A 292 -5.59 12.40 18.29
C LYS A 292 -5.80 13.37 17.13
N LEU A 293 -5.14 13.15 15.98
CA LEU A 293 -5.26 13.98 14.78
C LEU A 293 -6.74 14.13 14.35
N LEU A 294 -7.43 12.99 14.20
CA LEU A 294 -8.80 13.00 13.72
C LEU A 294 -9.76 13.58 14.76
N SER A 295 -9.56 13.30 16.05
CA SER A 295 -10.36 13.89 17.13
C SER A 295 -10.21 15.42 17.19
N ARG A 296 -8.99 15.93 16.97
CA ARG A 296 -8.77 17.39 16.90
C ARG A 296 -9.43 18.02 15.67
N LEU A 297 -9.40 17.37 14.52
CA LEU A 297 -10.12 17.84 13.34
C LEU A 297 -11.63 17.85 13.57
N GLU A 298 -12.18 16.81 14.22
CA GLU A 298 -13.59 16.73 14.59
C GLU A 298 -14.00 17.87 15.54
N GLU A 299 -13.17 18.17 16.53
CA GLU A 299 -13.38 19.30 17.45
C GLU A 299 -13.38 20.64 16.69
N ILE A 300 -12.42 20.86 15.80
CA ILE A 300 -12.30 22.08 14.99
C ILE A 300 -13.55 22.30 14.14
N ILE A 301 -14.03 21.27 13.44
CA ILE A 301 -15.23 21.35 12.61
C ILE A 301 -16.55 21.19 13.39
N GLY A 302 -16.48 20.88 14.69
CA GLY A 302 -17.63 20.80 15.57
C GLY A 302 -18.53 19.60 15.35
N VAL A 303 -17.93 18.41 15.18
CA VAL A 303 -18.64 17.14 15.11
C VAL A 303 -18.21 16.20 16.24
N LEU A 304 -18.98 15.13 16.47
CA LEU A 304 -18.65 14.16 17.51
C LEU A 304 -17.35 13.40 17.21
N ALA A 305 -16.56 13.12 18.24
CA ALA A 305 -15.38 12.28 18.13
C ALA A 305 -15.76 10.88 17.61
N GLY A 306 -15.06 10.42 16.56
CA GLY A 306 -15.36 9.18 15.87
C GLY A 306 -16.29 9.33 14.64
N THR A 307 -16.67 10.55 14.26
CA THR A 307 -17.42 10.83 13.02
C THR A 307 -16.55 10.57 11.77
N LEU A 308 -15.28 10.94 11.83
CA LEU A 308 -14.30 10.66 10.76
C LEU A 308 -13.90 9.20 10.85
N LYS A 309 -14.47 8.37 9.98
CA LYS A 309 -14.21 6.92 9.95
C LYS A 309 -12.93 6.59 9.19
N ILE A 310 -12.33 5.46 9.54
CA ILE A 310 -11.09 5.00 8.89
C ILE A 310 -11.14 3.53 8.51
N LYS A 311 -10.39 3.18 7.48
CA LYS A 311 -9.82 1.86 7.25
C LYS A 311 -8.30 1.95 7.46
N MET A 312 -7.65 0.86 7.74
CA MET A 312 -6.21 0.81 7.98
C MET A 312 -5.57 -0.24 7.07
N LEU A 313 -4.43 0.08 6.51
CA LEU A 313 -3.57 -0.91 5.86
C LEU A 313 -2.77 -1.66 6.95
N TYR A 314 -3.01 -2.96 7.08
CA TYR A 314 -2.16 -3.86 7.84
C TYR A 314 -1.08 -4.39 6.90
N GLU A 315 0.00 -3.64 6.77
CA GLU A 315 1.06 -3.87 5.80
C GLU A 315 2.47 -3.73 6.41
N GLU A 316 2.53 -3.66 7.75
CA GLU A 316 3.77 -3.65 8.50
C GLU A 316 3.77 -4.81 9.50
N GLY A 317 4.83 -5.63 9.48
CA GLY A 317 4.93 -6.81 10.34
C GLY A 317 4.79 -6.47 11.83
N ASN A 318 5.40 -5.35 12.26
CA ASN A 318 5.32 -4.91 13.64
C ASN A 318 3.89 -4.55 14.09
N ALA A 319 3.02 -4.07 13.20
CA ALA A 319 1.62 -3.77 13.51
C ALA A 319 0.84 -5.03 13.88
N GLY A 320 1.09 -6.13 13.16
CA GLY A 320 0.32 -7.36 13.35
C GLY A 320 0.45 -7.94 14.74
N ARG A 321 1.64 -7.93 15.33
CA ARG A 321 1.83 -8.47 16.68
C ARG A 321 0.99 -7.75 17.74
N THR A 322 0.65 -6.47 17.51
CA THR A 322 -0.16 -5.64 18.40
C THR A 322 -1.52 -5.29 17.80
N LEU A 323 -1.95 -5.95 16.73
CA LEU A 323 -3.18 -5.62 16.00
C LEU A 323 -4.43 -5.50 16.88
N PRO A 324 -4.67 -6.35 17.90
CA PRO A 324 -5.77 -6.15 18.84
C PRO A 324 -5.70 -4.81 19.58
N ALA A 325 -4.49 -4.40 20.00
CA ALA A 325 -4.30 -3.13 20.70
C ALA A 325 -4.44 -1.93 19.75
N VAL A 326 -3.94 -2.02 18.52
CA VAL A 326 -4.18 -1.02 17.47
C VAL A 326 -5.68 -0.86 17.20
N ALA A 327 -6.40 -1.96 17.03
CA ALA A 327 -7.84 -1.93 16.81
C ALA A 327 -8.60 -1.34 18.03
N TRP A 328 -8.16 -1.65 19.25
CA TRP A 328 -8.74 -1.10 20.47
C TRP A 328 -8.53 0.42 20.58
N VAL A 329 -7.35 0.93 20.25
CA VAL A 329 -7.07 2.36 20.25
C VAL A 329 -7.96 3.08 19.22
N LEU A 330 -8.12 2.51 18.05
CA LEU A 330 -8.89 3.08 16.93
C LEU A 330 -10.38 2.68 16.94
N ARG A 331 -10.86 2.00 17.98
CA ARG A 331 -12.20 1.37 18.02
C ARG A 331 -13.37 2.30 17.72
N ARG A 332 -13.21 3.62 17.94
CA ARG A 332 -14.28 4.61 17.66
C ARG A 332 -14.51 4.85 16.19
N ARG A 333 -13.53 4.51 15.34
CA ARG A 333 -13.53 4.89 13.92
C ARG A 333 -13.10 3.81 12.94
N LEU A 334 -12.44 2.75 13.40
CA LEU A 334 -11.90 1.70 12.52
C LEU A 334 -13.01 0.84 11.93
N LEU A 335 -13.11 0.82 10.60
CA LEU A 335 -14.07 0.02 9.83
C LEU A 335 -13.48 -1.27 9.28
N GLY A 336 -12.18 -1.39 9.23
CA GLY A 336 -11.52 -2.58 8.73
C GLY A 336 -10.02 -2.42 8.55
N THR A 337 -9.36 -3.56 8.37
CA THR A 337 -7.93 -3.63 8.07
C THR A 337 -7.69 -4.40 6.78
N ASN A 338 -6.91 -3.80 5.90
CA ASN A 338 -6.54 -4.31 4.59
C ASN A 338 -5.18 -4.99 4.66
N VAL A 339 -5.02 -6.13 3.99
CA VAL A 339 -3.75 -6.84 3.86
C VAL A 339 -2.97 -6.34 2.66
N GLY A 340 -1.86 -5.64 2.86
CA GLY A 340 -0.99 -5.07 1.83
C GLY A 340 0.25 -5.91 1.58
N ARG A 341 0.24 -6.78 0.55
CA ARG A 341 1.30 -7.79 0.33
C ARG A 341 2.70 -7.21 0.19
N TRP A 342 2.88 -6.20 -0.66
CA TRP A 342 4.21 -5.72 -1.01
C TRP A 342 4.91 -5.04 0.16
N ASP A 343 4.29 -4.06 0.77
CA ASP A 343 4.82 -3.42 1.97
C ASP A 343 5.00 -4.42 3.12
N TYR A 344 4.06 -5.36 3.28
CA TYR A 344 4.16 -6.38 4.32
C TYR A 344 5.39 -7.27 4.14
N LEU A 345 5.65 -7.77 2.93
CA LEU A 345 6.86 -8.57 2.65
C LEU A 345 8.14 -7.74 2.80
N GLY A 346 8.12 -6.48 2.32
CA GLY A 346 9.24 -5.56 2.55
C GLY A 346 9.53 -5.38 4.04
N SER A 347 8.50 -5.16 4.83
CA SER A 347 8.59 -5.06 6.28
C SER A 347 9.12 -6.33 6.95
N LEU A 348 8.70 -7.51 6.50
CA LEU A 348 9.24 -8.77 7.03
C LEU A 348 10.73 -8.95 6.69
N ILE A 349 11.14 -8.67 5.46
CA ILE A 349 12.55 -8.71 5.06
C ILE A 349 13.38 -7.74 5.92
N GLU A 350 12.87 -6.54 6.16
CA GLU A 350 13.51 -5.57 7.05
C GLU A 350 13.60 -6.05 8.50
N MET A 351 12.57 -6.74 9.02
CA MET A 351 12.62 -7.33 10.36
C MET A 351 13.74 -8.37 10.50
N TRP A 352 13.99 -9.15 9.46
CA TRP A 352 14.98 -10.22 9.44
C TRP A 352 16.35 -9.80 8.88
N LYS A 353 16.53 -8.58 8.43
CA LYS A 353 17.68 -8.11 7.67
C LYS A 353 19.06 -8.35 8.33
N ASP A 354 19.10 -8.40 9.65
CA ASP A 354 20.35 -8.57 10.42
C ASP A 354 20.63 -10.03 10.77
N ASP A 355 19.71 -10.95 10.46
CA ASP A 355 19.86 -12.39 10.72
C ASP A 355 20.31 -13.12 9.43
N PRO A 356 21.50 -13.76 9.41
CA PRO A 356 21.93 -14.52 8.24
C PRO A 356 21.00 -15.68 7.84
N GLN A 357 20.17 -16.17 8.76
CA GLN A 357 19.12 -17.15 8.48
C GLN A 357 17.81 -16.50 8.01
N GLY A 358 17.76 -15.18 8.02
CA GLY A 358 16.61 -14.36 7.64
C GLY A 358 16.51 -14.04 6.15
N VAL A 359 17.33 -14.65 5.31
CA VAL A 359 17.26 -14.43 3.87
C VAL A 359 15.99 -15.06 3.29
N PHE A 360 15.10 -14.22 2.81
CA PHE A 360 13.85 -14.65 2.18
C PHE A 360 14.12 -15.29 0.80
N PRO A 361 13.26 -16.22 0.36
CA PRO A 361 13.23 -16.60 -1.04
C PRO A 361 12.78 -15.42 -1.90
N ASP A 362 12.86 -15.58 -3.21
CA ASP A 362 12.38 -14.55 -4.15
C ASP A 362 10.98 -14.02 -3.76
N PRO A 363 10.84 -12.69 -3.52
CA PRO A 363 9.57 -12.10 -3.13
C PRO A 363 8.44 -12.31 -4.14
N GLN A 364 8.77 -12.41 -5.43
CA GLN A 364 7.77 -12.68 -6.48
C GLN A 364 7.17 -14.09 -6.33
N SER A 365 7.94 -15.03 -5.78
CA SER A 365 7.47 -16.38 -5.49
C SER A 365 6.55 -16.47 -4.27
N ILE A 366 6.53 -15.44 -3.41
CA ILE A 366 5.68 -15.38 -2.21
C ILE A 366 4.34 -14.74 -2.57
N GLY A 367 3.50 -15.47 -3.29
CA GLY A 367 2.14 -15.02 -3.63
C GLY A 367 1.19 -15.06 -2.43
N MET A 368 0.01 -14.44 -2.57
CA MET A 368 -1.03 -14.43 -1.53
C MET A 368 -1.52 -15.84 -1.14
N ALA A 369 -1.18 -16.86 -1.94
CA ALA A 369 -1.45 -18.28 -1.65
C ALA A 369 -0.33 -18.98 -0.88
N SER A 370 0.81 -18.34 -0.66
CA SER A 370 1.89 -18.94 0.12
C SER A 370 1.49 -19.09 1.60
N PRO A 371 2.07 -20.04 2.35
CA PRO A 371 1.65 -20.37 3.71
C PRO A 371 1.63 -19.18 4.67
N ASN A 372 2.67 -18.36 4.64
CA ASN A 372 2.79 -17.19 5.50
C ASN A 372 1.75 -16.12 5.14
N MET A 373 1.48 -15.93 3.84
CA MET A 373 0.48 -14.97 3.40
C MET A 373 -0.95 -15.41 3.74
N ILE A 374 -1.22 -16.71 3.70
CA ILE A 374 -2.49 -17.26 4.18
C ILE A 374 -2.63 -17.07 5.69
N ALA A 375 -1.57 -17.34 6.47
CA ALA A 375 -1.59 -17.12 7.91
C ALA A 375 -1.83 -15.65 8.27
N TYR A 376 -1.18 -14.75 7.56
CA TYR A 376 -1.34 -13.30 7.67
C TYR A 376 -2.80 -12.86 7.42
N GLN A 377 -3.40 -13.32 6.31
CA GLN A 377 -4.79 -13.01 5.96
C GLN A 377 -5.78 -13.58 6.99
N ARG A 378 -5.56 -14.83 7.44
CA ARG A 378 -6.39 -15.45 8.47
C ARG A 378 -6.31 -14.70 9.81
N TYR A 379 -5.13 -14.28 10.20
CA TYR A 379 -4.95 -13.52 11.43
C TYR A 379 -5.66 -12.16 11.34
N ASN A 380 -5.55 -11.46 10.21
CA ASN A 380 -6.31 -10.25 9.96
C ASN A 380 -7.83 -10.48 10.09
N ALA A 381 -8.34 -11.52 9.44
CA ALA A 381 -9.75 -11.88 9.51
C ALA A 381 -10.18 -12.22 10.94
N LEU A 382 -9.38 -13.00 11.66
CA LEU A 382 -9.64 -13.39 13.05
C LEU A 382 -9.86 -12.15 13.95
N ILE A 383 -8.92 -11.21 13.92
CA ILE A 383 -8.99 -10.03 14.78
C ILE A 383 -10.16 -9.12 14.40
N MET A 384 -10.33 -8.84 13.11
CA MET A 384 -11.40 -7.94 12.66
C MET A 384 -12.80 -8.52 12.90
N LEU A 385 -13.00 -9.80 12.70
CA LEU A 385 -14.29 -10.45 12.97
C LEU A 385 -14.60 -10.44 14.47
N MET A 386 -13.63 -10.80 15.33
CA MET A 386 -13.85 -10.77 16.78
C MET A 386 -14.13 -9.36 17.32
N ALA A 387 -13.43 -8.34 16.79
CA ALA A 387 -13.62 -6.96 17.21
C ALA A 387 -14.89 -6.31 16.64
N GLY A 388 -15.34 -6.72 15.45
CA GLY A 388 -16.45 -6.11 14.75
C GLY A 388 -17.81 -6.79 14.95
N MET A 389 -17.84 -8.08 15.29
CA MET A 389 -19.09 -8.86 15.47
C MET A 389 -19.54 -8.85 16.93
N LYS A 390 -20.85 -8.82 17.15
CA LYS A 390 -21.45 -8.97 18.47
C LYS A 390 -22.33 -10.21 18.50
N GLY A 391 -22.02 -11.16 19.39
CA GLY A 391 -22.79 -12.40 19.47
C GLY A 391 -22.82 -13.23 18.19
N GLY A 392 -21.78 -13.09 17.33
CA GLY A 392 -21.71 -13.75 16.05
C GLY A 392 -22.35 -12.97 14.88
N GLU A 393 -23.03 -11.85 15.16
CA GLU A 393 -23.60 -10.97 14.13
C GLU A 393 -22.57 -9.92 13.68
N LEU A 394 -22.41 -9.79 12.38
CA LEU A 394 -21.55 -8.74 11.82
C LEU A 394 -22.14 -7.37 12.10
N THR A 395 -21.32 -6.50 12.66
CA THR A 395 -21.75 -5.15 12.95
C THR A 395 -20.92 -4.08 12.25
N GLN A 396 -19.63 -3.94 12.54
CA GLN A 396 -18.99 -2.67 12.31
C GLN A 396 -17.49 -2.77 11.89
N GLY A 397 -17.00 -3.95 11.56
CA GLY A 397 -15.63 -4.14 11.15
C GLY A 397 -15.46 -5.24 10.10
N ALA A 398 -14.56 -5.04 9.16
CA ALA A 398 -14.32 -5.97 8.06
C ALA A 398 -12.83 -6.28 7.87
N PRO A 399 -12.46 -7.56 7.70
CA PRO A 399 -11.20 -7.89 7.06
C PRO A 399 -11.27 -7.55 5.56
N ILE A 400 -10.20 -6.97 5.04
CA ILE A 400 -10.11 -6.51 3.65
C ILE A 400 -8.94 -7.22 2.98
N GLY A 401 -9.15 -7.73 1.75
CA GLY A 401 -8.14 -8.43 0.97
C GLY A 401 -7.06 -7.50 0.41
N GLY A 402 -6.01 -8.09 -0.15
CA GLY A 402 -4.95 -7.35 -0.81
C GLY A 402 -5.36 -6.81 -2.18
N MET A 403 -4.61 -5.84 -2.69
CA MET A 403 -4.81 -5.30 -4.03
C MET A 403 -4.55 -6.38 -5.09
N ALA A 404 -5.37 -6.38 -6.15
CA ALA A 404 -5.14 -7.17 -7.35
C ALA A 404 -4.26 -6.36 -8.31
N ALA A 405 -2.95 -6.37 -8.09
CA ALA A 405 -2.00 -5.60 -8.88
C ALA A 405 -1.74 -6.19 -10.28
N VAL A 406 -2.19 -7.40 -10.57
CA VAL A 406 -2.01 -8.04 -11.88
C VAL A 406 -2.94 -7.41 -12.91
N MET A 407 -2.37 -6.91 -14.00
CA MET A 407 -3.14 -6.30 -15.09
C MET A 407 -3.64 -7.37 -16.05
N ILE A 408 -4.96 -7.41 -16.22
CA ILE A 408 -5.64 -8.38 -17.11
C ILE A 408 -5.52 -8.03 -18.59
N TYR A 409 -5.23 -6.76 -18.89
CA TYR A 409 -4.97 -6.32 -20.24
C TYR A 409 -3.47 -6.22 -20.48
N GLN A 410 -2.96 -6.95 -21.45
CA GLN A 410 -1.61 -6.77 -21.94
C GLN A 410 -1.47 -5.47 -22.72
N ARG A 411 -0.22 -5.03 -22.95
CA ARG A 411 0.08 -4.02 -23.95
C ARG A 411 -0.62 -4.37 -25.24
N GLY A 412 -1.23 -3.38 -25.88
CA GLY A 412 -1.80 -3.53 -27.19
C GLY A 412 -0.77 -4.09 -28.17
N ASP A 413 -1.22 -4.91 -29.11
CA ASP A 413 -0.42 -5.27 -30.27
C ASP A 413 0.06 -4.00 -31.01
N ALA A 414 0.86 -4.16 -32.06
CA ALA A 414 1.33 -3.06 -32.90
C ALA A 414 0.20 -2.11 -33.39
N TYR A 415 -1.04 -2.55 -33.30
CA TYR A 415 -2.23 -1.79 -33.66
C TYR A 415 -2.94 -1.17 -32.44
N GLY A 416 -2.36 -1.24 -31.25
CA GLY A 416 -2.92 -0.65 -30.02
C GLY A 416 -4.14 -1.37 -29.46
N ARG A 417 -4.43 -2.61 -29.87
CA ARG A 417 -5.54 -3.39 -29.37
C ARG A 417 -5.17 -4.08 -28.07
N SER A 418 -5.79 -3.68 -26.99
CA SER A 418 -5.65 -4.38 -25.71
C SER A 418 -6.26 -5.79 -25.81
N ARG A 419 -5.51 -6.79 -25.39
CA ARG A 419 -5.99 -8.17 -25.31
C ARG A 419 -6.00 -8.65 -23.88
N TYR A 420 -6.97 -9.47 -23.55
CA TYR A 420 -6.97 -10.19 -22.28
C TYR A 420 -5.76 -11.13 -22.22
N ASN A 421 -5.08 -11.08 -21.07
CA ASN A 421 -4.09 -12.10 -20.72
C ASN A 421 -4.80 -13.21 -19.91
N PRO A 422 -4.97 -14.43 -20.46
CA PRO A 422 -5.64 -15.52 -19.75
C PRO A 422 -4.95 -15.91 -18.45
N LEU A 423 -3.61 -15.77 -18.38
CA LEU A 423 -2.83 -16.05 -17.18
C LEU A 423 -3.13 -15.03 -16.08
N ALA A 424 -3.11 -13.75 -16.42
CA ALA A 424 -3.42 -12.67 -15.49
C ALA A 424 -4.86 -12.79 -14.96
N LEU A 425 -5.80 -13.05 -15.85
CA LEU A 425 -7.20 -13.26 -15.49
C LEU A 425 -7.36 -14.41 -14.51
N ARG A 426 -6.75 -15.55 -14.80
CA ARG A 426 -6.80 -16.72 -13.94
C ARG A 426 -6.15 -16.46 -12.59
N ALA A 427 -4.98 -15.86 -12.58
CA ALA A 427 -4.27 -15.52 -11.34
C ALA A 427 -5.14 -14.63 -10.44
N MET A 428 -5.72 -13.57 -10.99
CA MET A 428 -6.59 -12.65 -10.26
C MET A 428 -7.82 -13.34 -9.70
N VAL A 429 -8.50 -14.17 -10.51
CA VAL A 429 -9.71 -14.86 -10.08
C VAL A 429 -9.43 -15.84 -8.94
N ILE A 430 -8.38 -16.65 -9.07
CA ILE A 430 -7.98 -17.61 -8.02
C ILE A 430 -7.63 -16.86 -6.74
N ASP A 431 -6.88 -15.77 -6.84
CA ASP A 431 -6.51 -14.93 -5.71
C ASP A 431 -7.75 -14.40 -4.97
N LYS A 432 -8.67 -13.81 -5.69
CA LYS A 432 -9.88 -13.22 -5.10
C LYS A 432 -10.86 -14.27 -4.55
N LEU A 433 -10.98 -15.41 -5.19
CA LEU A 433 -11.77 -16.52 -4.64
C LEU A 433 -11.19 -17.07 -3.34
N ARG A 434 -9.87 -17.14 -3.23
CA ARG A 434 -9.21 -17.53 -2.00
C ARG A 434 -9.43 -16.49 -0.89
N GLU A 435 -9.22 -15.22 -1.15
CA GLU A 435 -9.49 -14.13 -0.20
C GLU A 435 -10.92 -14.21 0.31
N ARG A 436 -11.85 -14.47 -0.58
CA ARG A 436 -13.24 -14.64 -0.24
C ARG A 436 -13.50 -15.84 0.66
N SER A 437 -12.82 -16.97 0.48
CA SER A 437 -12.92 -18.12 1.37
C SER A 437 -12.48 -17.77 2.81
N LEU A 438 -11.72 -16.67 2.97
CA LEU A 438 -11.31 -16.11 4.25
C LEU A 438 -12.24 -14.99 4.74
N GLY A 439 -13.25 -14.62 3.93
CA GLY A 439 -14.16 -13.54 4.27
C GLY A 439 -13.59 -12.15 4.05
N LEU A 440 -12.66 -11.97 3.13
CA LEU A 440 -12.04 -10.68 2.83
C LEU A 440 -12.81 -9.90 1.77
N VAL A 441 -12.76 -8.56 1.84
CA VAL A 441 -13.27 -7.65 0.81
C VAL A 441 -12.25 -7.57 -0.34
N PHE A 442 -12.72 -7.52 -1.58
CA PHE A 442 -11.84 -7.42 -2.74
C PHE A 442 -11.32 -6.00 -2.98
N VAL A 443 -10.08 -5.90 -3.42
CA VAL A 443 -9.46 -4.62 -3.79
C VAL A 443 -8.85 -4.73 -5.19
N PRO A 444 -9.50 -4.21 -6.25
CA PRO A 444 -8.88 -4.05 -7.55
C PRO A 444 -7.96 -2.83 -7.55
N ASP A 445 -6.89 -2.91 -8.32
CA ASP A 445 -5.86 -1.89 -8.40
C ASP A 445 -6.11 -0.87 -9.52
N GLU A 446 -6.97 -1.21 -10.47
CA GLU A 446 -7.31 -0.32 -11.58
C GLU A 446 -8.76 -0.43 -12.02
N PRO A 447 -9.35 0.65 -12.59
CA PRO A 447 -10.73 0.63 -13.08
C PRO A 447 -11.02 -0.45 -14.13
N ALA A 448 -10.04 -0.81 -14.95
CA ALA A 448 -10.18 -1.83 -15.98
C ALA A 448 -10.39 -3.24 -15.40
N GLN A 449 -9.94 -3.52 -14.20
CA GLN A 449 -10.15 -4.80 -13.52
C GLN A 449 -11.61 -4.95 -13.05
N GLN A 450 -12.27 -3.84 -12.75
CA GLN A 450 -13.64 -3.82 -12.22
C GLN A 450 -14.66 -4.52 -13.13
N PRO A 451 -14.81 -4.17 -14.43
CA PRO A 451 -15.75 -4.85 -15.30
C PRO A 451 -15.44 -6.34 -15.43
N THR A 452 -14.17 -6.72 -15.43
CA THR A 452 -13.76 -8.12 -15.52
C THR A 452 -14.07 -8.88 -14.25
N LEU A 453 -13.83 -8.31 -13.09
CA LEU A 453 -14.23 -8.88 -11.80
C LEU A 453 -15.75 -9.04 -11.74
N ASP A 454 -16.51 -8.04 -12.17
CA ASP A 454 -17.95 -8.13 -12.28
C ASP A 454 -18.38 -9.26 -13.22
N ASP A 455 -17.78 -9.37 -14.39
CA ASP A 455 -18.13 -10.41 -15.37
C ASP A 455 -17.79 -11.81 -14.87
N ILE A 456 -16.69 -11.96 -14.13
CA ILE A 456 -16.24 -13.24 -13.59
C ILE A 456 -16.98 -13.59 -12.30
N LEU A 457 -17.15 -12.61 -11.41
CA LEU A 457 -17.66 -12.84 -10.06
C LEU A 457 -19.17 -12.67 -9.95
N THR A 458 -19.83 -11.96 -10.87
CA THR A 458 -21.26 -11.66 -10.82
C THR A 458 -22.04 -12.04 -12.03
N LYS A 459 -21.42 -12.11 -13.21
CA LYS A 459 -22.14 -12.32 -14.47
C LYS A 459 -21.80 -13.67 -15.10
N ARG A 460 -21.73 -13.71 -16.38
CA ARG A 460 -21.65 -14.91 -17.17
C ARG A 460 -20.25 -15.20 -17.67
N VAL A 461 -19.64 -16.23 -17.17
CA VAL A 461 -18.56 -16.90 -17.92
C VAL A 461 -19.15 -18.14 -18.59
N LYS A 462 -19.10 -18.21 -19.90
CA LYS A 462 -19.70 -19.32 -20.71
C LYS A 462 -21.19 -19.56 -20.43
N GLY A 463 -21.98 -18.52 -20.28
CA GLY A 463 -23.44 -18.60 -20.11
C GLY A 463 -23.92 -18.96 -18.69
N ARG A 464 -23.03 -19.11 -17.74
CA ARG A 464 -23.37 -19.33 -16.33
C ARG A 464 -23.12 -18.05 -15.51
N GLN A 465 -23.95 -17.84 -14.52
CA GLN A 465 -23.91 -16.64 -13.69
C GLN A 465 -23.13 -16.91 -12.41
N TYR A 466 -22.18 -16.03 -12.09
CA TYR A 466 -21.40 -16.08 -10.87
C TYR A 466 -21.74 -14.91 -9.99
N ASP A 467 -22.03 -15.21 -8.75
CA ASP A 467 -22.30 -14.20 -7.74
C ASP A 467 -21.31 -14.29 -6.57
N ALA A 468 -20.03 -14.51 -6.90
CA ALA A 468 -19.04 -14.83 -5.91
C ALA A 468 -18.75 -13.68 -4.95
N TYR A 469 -18.60 -12.47 -5.37
CA TYR A 469 -18.11 -11.42 -4.50
C TYR A 469 -19.14 -10.84 -3.53
N ARG A 470 -20.40 -11.23 -3.69
CA ARG A 470 -21.46 -10.83 -2.77
C ARG A 470 -21.68 -11.77 -1.60
N GLN A 471 -21.07 -12.95 -1.60
CA GLN A 471 -20.97 -13.70 -0.35
C GLN A 471 -20.08 -12.90 0.56
N SER A 472 -20.53 -12.49 1.64
CA SER A 472 -19.72 -11.70 2.51
C SER A 472 -18.87 -12.59 3.41
N TRP A 473 -17.94 -11.99 4.05
CA TRP A 473 -17.05 -12.49 5.06
C TRP A 473 -17.70 -12.65 6.44
N VAL A 474 -19.03 -12.61 6.55
CA VAL A 474 -19.80 -12.81 7.78
C VAL A 474 -20.18 -14.27 7.98
N ALA A 475 -20.61 -14.64 9.19
CA ALA A 475 -21.04 -15.98 9.51
C ALA A 475 -22.19 -16.46 8.61
N SER A 476 -23.08 -15.56 8.21
CA SER A 476 -24.11 -15.77 7.19
C SER A 476 -24.03 -14.66 6.13
N PRO A 477 -23.15 -14.83 5.15
CA PRO A 477 -22.90 -13.78 4.15
C PRO A 477 -24.14 -13.39 3.35
N GLU A 478 -24.94 -14.36 2.98
CA GLU A 478 -26.14 -14.16 2.17
C GLU A 478 -27.19 -13.36 2.95
N GLU A 479 -27.43 -13.70 4.21
CA GLU A 479 -28.38 -12.98 5.08
C GLU A 479 -27.95 -11.55 5.32
N ALA A 480 -26.67 -11.32 5.64
CA ALA A 480 -26.16 -9.99 5.87
C ALA A 480 -26.23 -9.14 4.61
N TYR A 481 -25.98 -9.73 3.44
CA TYR A 481 -26.06 -9.05 2.17
C TYR A 481 -27.50 -8.67 1.80
N VAL A 482 -28.44 -9.59 2.01
CA VAL A 482 -29.88 -9.34 1.80
C VAL A 482 -30.39 -8.30 2.79
N ALA A 483 -29.95 -8.34 4.05
CA ALA A 483 -30.28 -7.36 5.07
C ALA A 483 -29.80 -5.93 4.69
N ALA A 484 -28.70 -5.83 3.92
CA ALA A 484 -28.24 -4.56 3.35
C ALA A 484 -29.05 -4.08 2.13
N GLY A 485 -30.10 -4.79 1.74
CA GLY A 485 -30.96 -4.45 0.59
C GLY A 485 -30.40 -4.88 -0.77
N ASN A 486 -29.46 -5.79 -0.79
CA ASN A 486 -28.90 -6.34 -2.03
C ASN A 486 -29.59 -7.65 -2.42
N ALA A 487 -29.55 -7.97 -3.71
CA ALA A 487 -30.06 -9.27 -4.17
C ALA A 487 -29.17 -10.42 -3.65
N PRO A 488 -29.77 -11.57 -3.30
CA PRO A 488 -29.01 -12.74 -2.86
C PRO A 488 -28.04 -13.19 -3.95
N LEU A 489 -26.87 -13.59 -3.55
CA LEU A 489 -25.80 -13.94 -4.46
C LEU A 489 -25.22 -15.28 -4.12
N ARG A 490 -25.19 -16.15 -5.11
CA ARG A 490 -24.72 -17.50 -4.99
C ARG A 490 -23.57 -17.76 -5.95
N VAL A 491 -22.43 -18.14 -5.40
CA VAL A 491 -21.42 -18.86 -6.17
C VAL A 491 -21.62 -20.32 -5.91
N PRO A 492 -21.97 -21.11 -6.91
CA PRO A 492 -21.92 -22.55 -6.77
C PRO A 492 -20.51 -22.98 -6.35
N ILE A 493 -20.41 -23.74 -5.23
CA ILE A 493 -19.14 -24.29 -4.74
C ILE A 493 -18.42 -25.08 -5.84
N GLU A 494 -19.16 -25.73 -6.71
CA GLU A 494 -18.64 -26.47 -7.87
C GLU A 494 -17.83 -25.57 -8.82
N GLN A 495 -18.17 -24.31 -8.93
CA GLN A 495 -17.44 -23.37 -9.79
C GLN A 495 -16.17 -22.87 -9.12
N LEU A 496 -16.21 -22.61 -7.82
CA LEU A 496 -15.00 -22.33 -7.06
C LEU A 496 -14.05 -23.53 -7.09
N GLN A 497 -14.61 -24.73 -6.93
CA GLN A 497 -13.85 -25.96 -7.00
C GLN A 497 -13.23 -26.19 -8.38
N ALA A 498 -14.00 -25.97 -9.45
CA ALA A 498 -13.49 -26.08 -10.81
C ALA A 498 -12.33 -25.12 -11.12
N MET A 499 -12.29 -23.95 -10.50
CA MET A 499 -11.18 -23.02 -10.63
C MET A 499 -9.95 -23.46 -9.82
N LEU A 500 -10.15 -24.05 -8.63
CA LEU A 500 -9.07 -24.65 -7.84
C LEU A 500 -8.47 -25.88 -8.53
N ASP A 501 -9.29 -26.62 -9.27
CA ASP A 501 -8.90 -27.83 -9.99
C ASP A 501 -8.40 -27.55 -11.42
N ALA A 502 -8.41 -26.28 -11.84
CA ALA A 502 -7.95 -25.92 -13.17
C ALA A 502 -6.48 -26.34 -13.41
N PRO A 503 -6.15 -26.80 -14.62
CA PRO A 503 -4.82 -27.33 -14.91
C PRO A 503 -3.72 -26.30 -14.69
N GLN A 504 -2.53 -26.75 -14.30
CA GLN A 504 -1.36 -25.92 -14.04
C GLN A 504 -0.74 -25.29 -15.29
N GLN A 505 -1.24 -25.64 -16.47
CA GLN A 505 -0.89 -25.02 -17.73
C GLN A 505 -2.09 -24.28 -18.31
N THR A 506 -1.84 -23.15 -18.92
CA THR A 506 -2.80 -22.39 -19.67
C THR A 506 -2.18 -21.96 -21.00
N THR A 507 -2.92 -21.24 -21.82
CA THR A 507 -2.38 -20.71 -23.06
C THR A 507 -2.19 -19.21 -22.99
N ASP A 508 -1.10 -18.69 -23.56
CA ASP A 508 -0.90 -17.26 -23.74
C ASP A 508 -1.93 -16.66 -24.74
N VAL A 509 -1.82 -15.38 -24.97
CA VAL A 509 -2.71 -14.67 -25.91
C VAL A 509 -2.61 -15.16 -27.35
N LYS A 510 -1.52 -15.89 -27.70
CA LYS A 510 -1.30 -16.51 -29.01
C LYS A 510 -1.76 -17.98 -29.03
N GLY A 511 -2.31 -18.50 -27.94
CA GLY A 511 -2.75 -19.90 -27.80
C GLY A 511 -1.64 -20.89 -27.51
N LYS A 512 -0.41 -20.42 -27.24
CA LYS A 512 0.74 -21.28 -26.90
C LYS A 512 0.63 -21.73 -25.43
N PRO A 513 0.84 -23.01 -25.11
CA PRO A 513 0.88 -23.49 -23.75
C PRO A 513 1.97 -22.78 -22.94
N VAL A 514 1.62 -22.28 -21.79
CA VAL A 514 2.54 -21.65 -20.83
C VAL A 514 2.24 -22.17 -19.42
N PRO A 515 3.24 -22.20 -18.52
CA PRO A 515 3.02 -22.55 -17.12
C PRO A 515 1.97 -21.63 -16.49
N THR A 516 1.16 -22.16 -15.60
CA THR A 516 0.31 -21.34 -14.75
C THR A 516 1.17 -20.40 -13.92
N PRO A 517 0.80 -19.11 -13.79
CA PRO A 517 1.51 -18.20 -12.92
C PRO A 517 1.66 -18.75 -11.50
N ARG A 518 2.74 -18.42 -10.82
CA ARG A 518 2.99 -18.82 -9.43
C ARG A 518 1.89 -18.37 -8.47
N SER A 519 1.15 -17.33 -8.82
CA SER A 519 -0.06 -16.89 -8.11
C SER A 519 -1.24 -17.87 -8.24
N GLY A 520 -1.16 -18.85 -9.11
CA GLY A 520 -2.16 -19.93 -9.21
C GLY A 520 -2.02 -20.94 -8.07
N ILE A 521 -3.12 -21.63 -7.73
CA ILE A 521 -3.09 -22.70 -6.75
C ILE A 521 -2.52 -23.96 -7.41
N VAL A 522 -1.36 -24.39 -6.95
CA VAL A 522 -0.70 -25.65 -7.31
C VAL A 522 -0.88 -26.70 -6.21
N ASP A 523 -0.52 -27.96 -6.48
CA ASP A 523 -0.74 -29.05 -5.50
C ASP A 523 -0.07 -28.83 -4.14
N SER A 524 1.11 -28.21 -4.13
CA SER A 524 1.78 -27.83 -2.87
C SER A 524 0.99 -26.80 -2.08
N GLU A 525 0.39 -25.83 -2.75
CA GLU A 525 -0.46 -24.80 -2.14
C GLU A 525 -1.79 -25.42 -1.67
N ARG A 526 -2.37 -26.34 -2.44
CA ARG A 526 -3.56 -27.08 -2.02
C ARG A 526 -3.32 -27.83 -0.71
N SER A 527 -2.20 -28.54 -0.58
CA SER A 527 -1.83 -29.23 0.65
C SER A 527 -1.68 -28.26 1.82
N VAL A 528 -1.11 -27.09 1.59
CA VAL A 528 -1.00 -26.05 2.61
C VAL A 528 -2.36 -25.48 2.99
N LEU A 529 -3.22 -25.20 2.01
CA LEU A 529 -4.59 -24.73 2.27
C LEU A 529 -5.38 -25.75 3.12
N GLN A 530 -5.21 -27.04 2.83
CA GLN A 530 -5.80 -28.10 3.63
C GLN A 530 -5.23 -28.15 5.07
N SER A 531 -3.91 -28.10 5.22
CA SER A 531 -3.26 -28.13 6.54
C SER A 531 -3.62 -26.92 7.40
N ARG A 532 -3.96 -25.79 6.77
CA ARG A 532 -4.42 -24.57 7.43
C ARG A 532 -5.93 -24.53 7.66
N GLY A 533 -6.66 -25.60 7.30
CA GLY A 533 -8.11 -25.68 7.47
C GLY A 533 -8.92 -24.75 6.57
N LEU A 534 -8.35 -24.28 5.48
CA LEU A 534 -9.02 -23.48 4.46
C LEU A 534 -9.69 -24.37 3.41
N LEU A 535 -9.16 -25.56 3.23
CA LEU A 535 -9.79 -26.65 2.47
C LEU A 535 -10.03 -27.82 3.42
N ASN A 536 -11.12 -28.54 3.23
CA ASN A 536 -11.35 -29.82 3.91
C ASN A 536 -10.50 -30.94 3.30
N ALA A 537 -10.58 -32.15 3.85
CA ALA A 537 -9.86 -33.31 3.32
C ALA A 537 -10.21 -33.66 1.87
N ARG A 538 -11.37 -33.22 1.37
CA ARG A 538 -11.79 -33.36 -0.01
C ARG A 538 -11.34 -32.23 -0.92
N GLY A 539 -10.55 -31.28 -0.40
CA GLY A 539 -10.10 -30.10 -1.14
C GLY A 539 -11.16 -29.02 -1.37
N GLN A 540 -12.29 -29.06 -0.64
CA GLN A 540 -13.36 -28.06 -0.73
C GLN A 540 -13.11 -26.92 0.24
N ILE A 541 -13.51 -25.70 -0.15
CA ILE A 541 -13.29 -24.46 0.63
C ILE A 541 -14.05 -24.48 1.96
N THR A 542 -13.35 -24.16 3.06
CA THR A 542 -13.93 -24.06 4.39
C THR A 542 -13.54 -22.72 5.04
N PRO A 543 -14.43 -21.72 5.13
CA PRO A 543 -14.10 -20.36 5.56
C PRO A 543 -14.04 -20.18 7.09
N ARG A 544 -13.60 -21.15 7.87
CA ARG A 544 -13.54 -21.04 9.34
C ARG A 544 -12.19 -20.50 9.80
N VAL A 545 -12.18 -19.31 10.37
CA VAL A 545 -10.98 -18.66 10.94
C VAL A 545 -11.01 -18.61 12.47
N ILE A 546 -12.19 -18.66 13.11
CA ILE A 546 -12.37 -18.61 14.57
C ILE A 546 -12.75 -19.99 15.07
N THR A 547 -11.97 -20.53 16.01
CA THR A 547 -12.23 -21.83 16.63
C THR A 547 -12.69 -21.69 18.08
N LYS A 548 -13.37 -22.73 18.61
CA LYS A 548 -13.82 -22.74 20.00
C LYS A 548 -12.63 -22.66 20.98
N GLU A 549 -11.54 -23.34 20.67
CA GLU A 549 -10.32 -23.34 21.49
C GLU A 549 -9.70 -21.93 21.62
N MET A 550 -9.76 -21.12 20.59
CA MET A 550 -9.29 -19.73 20.61
C MET A 550 -10.17 -18.85 21.51
N LEU A 551 -11.47 -19.12 21.56
CA LEU A 551 -12.42 -18.37 22.37
C LEU A 551 -12.37 -18.77 23.84
N ASP A 552 -12.09 -20.06 24.13
CA ASP A 552 -12.01 -20.59 25.51
C ASP A 552 -10.66 -20.25 26.18
N ALA A 553 -9.59 -20.05 25.39
CA ALA A 553 -8.25 -19.78 25.90
C ALA A 553 -7.54 -18.79 24.96
N PRO A 554 -7.52 -17.46 25.28
CA PRO A 554 -6.88 -16.45 24.47
C PRO A 554 -5.42 -16.74 24.13
N GLU A 555 -4.71 -17.45 24.98
CA GLU A 555 -3.32 -17.86 24.78
C GLU A 555 -3.15 -18.75 23.55
N LYS A 556 -4.19 -19.44 23.11
CA LYS A 556 -4.17 -20.26 21.89
C LYS A 556 -4.28 -19.46 20.59
N ILE A 557 -4.58 -18.17 20.68
CA ILE A 557 -4.50 -17.26 19.52
C ILE A 557 -3.04 -16.86 19.29
N PHE A 558 -2.31 -16.46 20.34
CA PHE A 558 -0.99 -15.86 20.25
C PHE A 558 0.13 -16.89 20.52
N THR A 559 0.08 -18.00 19.80
CA THR A 559 1.06 -19.07 19.91
C THR A 559 2.35 -18.76 19.15
N GLN A 560 3.46 -19.40 19.54
CA GLN A 560 4.71 -19.31 18.79
C GLN A 560 4.55 -19.88 17.37
N GLU A 561 3.73 -20.92 17.19
CA GLU A 561 3.47 -21.51 15.87
C GLU A 561 2.76 -20.50 14.94
N LEU A 562 1.78 -19.74 15.45
CA LEU A 562 1.14 -18.69 14.66
C LEU A 562 2.14 -17.59 14.34
N TRP A 563 2.99 -17.19 15.30
CA TRP A 563 4.04 -16.21 15.06
C TRP A 563 4.97 -16.65 13.92
N GLU A 564 5.51 -17.86 13.98
CA GLU A 564 6.37 -18.41 12.90
C GLU A 564 5.62 -18.50 11.56
N SER A 565 4.33 -18.79 11.59
CA SER A 565 3.53 -18.87 10.37
C SER A 565 3.33 -17.53 9.69
N ILE A 566 3.28 -16.43 10.46
CA ILE A 566 3.04 -15.07 9.95
C ILE A 566 4.37 -14.36 9.65
N TYR A 567 5.32 -14.42 10.59
CA TYR A 567 6.54 -13.61 10.60
C TYR A 567 7.82 -14.39 10.31
N GLY A 568 7.76 -15.71 10.33
CA GLY A 568 8.92 -16.54 10.01
C GLY A 568 9.32 -16.45 8.56
N VAL A 569 10.59 -16.76 8.28
CA VAL A 569 11.12 -16.79 6.91
C VAL A 569 10.42 -17.89 6.13
N PRO A 570 9.73 -17.60 5.03
CA PRO A 570 9.07 -18.62 4.22
C PRO A 570 10.07 -19.53 3.51
N LYS A 571 9.66 -20.75 3.26
CA LYS A 571 10.45 -21.69 2.44
C LYS A 571 10.31 -21.33 0.97
N GLY A 572 11.40 -21.41 0.23
CA GLY A 572 11.42 -21.16 -1.21
C GLY A 572 12.86 -21.08 -1.73
N ASP A 573 13.01 -20.69 -2.97
CA ASP A 573 14.28 -20.67 -3.64
C ASP A 573 14.81 -19.24 -3.85
N VAL A 574 16.12 -19.10 -3.81
CA VAL A 574 16.88 -17.95 -4.27
C VAL A 574 17.56 -18.36 -5.57
N THR A 575 17.15 -17.80 -6.69
CA THR A 575 17.72 -18.13 -8.00
C THR A 575 18.40 -16.92 -8.63
N ILE A 576 19.32 -17.16 -9.52
CA ILE A 576 20.03 -16.06 -10.21
C ILE A 576 19.10 -15.28 -11.15
N GLU A 577 18.11 -15.95 -11.74
CA GLU A 577 17.10 -15.32 -12.57
C GLU A 577 16.24 -14.35 -11.76
N HIS A 578 15.82 -14.76 -10.56
CA HIS A 578 15.04 -13.90 -9.68
C HIS A 578 15.85 -12.69 -9.20
N ILE A 579 17.14 -12.87 -8.92
CA ILE A 579 18.04 -11.76 -8.57
C ILE A 579 18.13 -10.77 -9.73
N GLN A 580 18.35 -11.27 -10.94
CA GLN A 580 18.41 -10.43 -12.15
C GLN A 580 17.10 -9.70 -12.40
N HIS A 581 15.97 -10.38 -12.18
CA HIS A 581 14.64 -9.79 -12.32
C HIS A 581 14.37 -8.69 -11.28
N ALA A 582 14.76 -8.87 -10.03
CA ALA A 582 14.60 -7.85 -8.99
C ALA A 582 15.40 -6.57 -9.30
N PHE A 583 16.61 -6.68 -9.83
CA PHE A 583 17.36 -5.53 -10.35
C PHE A 583 16.59 -4.80 -11.46
N TYR A 584 16.05 -5.56 -12.40
CA TYR A 584 15.26 -5.01 -13.51
C TYR A 584 14.00 -4.26 -12.99
N MET A 585 13.27 -4.85 -12.05
CA MET A 585 12.06 -4.25 -11.49
C MET A 585 12.36 -2.99 -10.69
N ALA A 586 13.36 -3.02 -9.81
CA ALA A 586 13.77 -1.88 -9.01
C ALA A 586 14.20 -0.68 -9.87
N ALA A 587 15.06 -0.91 -10.87
CA ALA A 587 15.51 0.15 -11.76
C ALA A 587 14.39 0.68 -12.65
N ASN A 588 13.58 -0.21 -13.24
CA ASN A 588 12.47 0.19 -14.11
C ASN A 588 11.45 1.03 -13.35
N TYR A 589 11.10 0.61 -12.13
CA TYR A 589 10.20 1.41 -11.30
C TYR A 589 10.84 2.77 -10.93
N GLY A 590 12.12 2.79 -10.58
CA GLY A 590 12.85 4.04 -10.35
C GLY A 590 12.80 5.00 -11.55
N PHE A 591 12.93 4.50 -12.79
CA PHE A 591 12.74 5.31 -14.01
C PHE A 591 11.32 5.84 -14.12
N GLN A 592 10.32 5.05 -13.79
CA GLN A 592 8.92 5.47 -13.83
C GLN A 592 8.65 6.63 -12.86
N ILE A 593 9.05 6.51 -11.61
CA ILE A 593 8.77 7.54 -10.58
C ILE A 593 9.50 8.85 -10.86
N LEU A 594 10.74 8.81 -11.33
CA LEU A 594 11.48 10.04 -11.70
C LEU A 594 10.91 10.73 -12.95
N ASN A 595 10.05 10.06 -13.69
CA ASN A 595 9.32 10.62 -14.83
C ASN A 595 7.85 10.93 -14.48
N GLY A 596 7.49 10.90 -13.21
CA GLY A 596 6.17 11.30 -12.73
C GLY A 596 5.09 10.20 -12.78
N ASN A 597 5.49 8.93 -13.00
CA ASN A 597 4.58 7.79 -13.05
C ASN A 597 4.69 6.98 -11.76
N PHE A 598 3.99 7.38 -10.72
CA PHE A 598 4.09 6.75 -9.39
C PHE A 598 3.32 5.44 -9.27
N ALA A 599 2.24 5.29 -10.03
CA ALA A 599 1.59 4.02 -10.28
C ALA A 599 1.92 3.59 -11.71
N ALA A 600 2.79 2.60 -11.86
CA ALA A 600 3.35 2.23 -13.16
C ALA A 600 3.12 0.77 -13.49
N ALA A 601 2.58 0.50 -14.67
CA ALA A 601 2.44 -0.86 -15.18
C ALA A 601 3.76 -1.36 -15.77
N ILE A 602 4.39 -2.33 -15.11
CA ILE A 602 5.67 -2.93 -15.51
C ILE A 602 5.46 -4.39 -15.90
N ASP A 603 6.11 -4.80 -17.00
CA ASP A 603 6.05 -6.17 -17.48
C ASP A 603 7.03 -7.05 -16.70
N ASP A 604 6.49 -8.08 -16.06
CA ASP A 604 7.27 -9.17 -15.48
C ASP A 604 7.60 -10.18 -16.58
N TYR A 605 8.84 -10.20 -17.02
CA TYR A 605 9.25 -11.06 -18.13
C TYR A 605 9.35 -12.54 -17.72
N GLU A 606 9.48 -12.84 -16.41
CA GLU A 606 9.54 -14.23 -15.93
C GLU A 606 8.14 -14.84 -15.83
N LEU A 607 7.21 -14.14 -15.19
CA LEU A 607 5.84 -14.61 -15.02
C LEU A 607 4.99 -14.40 -16.27
N LYS A 608 5.49 -13.64 -17.25
CA LYS A 608 4.71 -13.23 -18.45
C LYS A 608 3.42 -12.49 -18.08
N LEU A 609 3.48 -11.75 -17.00
CA LEU A 609 2.39 -10.95 -16.46
C LEU A 609 2.80 -9.47 -16.48
N ARG A 610 1.82 -8.62 -16.28
CA ARG A 610 2.04 -7.19 -16.08
C ARG A 610 1.40 -6.79 -14.76
N PHE A 611 2.17 -6.08 -13.96
CA PHE A 611 1.74 -5.63 -12.65
C PHE A 611 1.69 -4.11 -12.57
N MET A 612 0.72 -3.60 -11.84
CA MET A 612 0.73 -2.23 -11.37
C MET A 612 1.68 -2.16 -10.17
N ASN A 613 2.69 -1.31 -10.28
CA ASN A 613 3.72 -1.13 -9.26
C ASN A 613 3.63 0.27 -8.68
N ASP A 614 3.93 0.37 -7.39
CA ASP A 614 4.06 1.61 -6.63
C ASP A 614 5.37 1.63 -5.82
N LEU A 615 5.51 2.55 -4.86
CA LEU A 615 6.73 2.67 -4.04
C LEU A 615 7.04 1.39 -3.26
N ALA A 616 6.04 0.59 -2.90
CA ALA A 616 6.25 -0.66 -2.18
C ALA A 616 7.00 -1.72 -3.01
N THR A 617 6.86 -1.70 -4.33
CA THR A 617 7.61 -2.61 -5.22
C THR A 617 9.11 -2.33 -5.14
N TYR A 618 9.51 -1.06 -5.21
CA TYR A 618 10.92 -0.70 -5.07
C TYR A 618 11.48 -1.10 -3.69
N ARG A 619 10.70 -0.85 -2.64
CA ARG A 619 11.05 -1.22 -1.26
C ARG A 619 11.37 -2.71 -1.14
N ILE A 620 10.50 -3.58 -1.63
CA ILE A 620 10.67 -5.03 -1.47
C ILE A 620 11.88 -5.56 -2.24
N ASP A 621 12.06 -5.14 -3.50
CA ASP A 621 13.15 -5.64 -4.33
C ASP A 621 14.50 -5.19 -3.79
N VAL A 622 14.62 -3.92 -3.41
CA VAL A 622 15.87 -3.37 -2.86
C VAL A 622 16.19 -3.97 -1.49
N SER A 623 15.20 -4.14 -0.62
CA SER A 623 15.41 -4.76 0.69
C SER A 623 15.89 -6.21 0.56
N TRP A 624 15.27 -6.97 -0.33
CA TRP A 624 15.67 -8.34 -0.59
C TRP A 624 17.09 -8.43 -1.17
N LEU A 625 17.40 -7.68 -2.22
CA LEU A 625 18.72 -7.63 -2.83
C LEU A 625 19.80 -7.23 -1.82
N TRP A 626 19.50 -6.28 -0.92
CA TRP A 626 20.40 -5.88 0.15
C TRP A 626 20.76 -7.07 1.06
N THR A 627 19.75 -7.84 1.51
CA THR A 627 20.02 -9.01 2.37
C THR A 627 20.84 -10.07 1.66
N LEU A 628 20.63 -10.30 0.35
CA LEU A 628 21.42 -11.23 -0.44
C LEU A 628 22.90 -10.85 -0.50
N VAL A 629 23.18 -9.56 -0.72
CA VAL A 629 24.54 -9.02 -0.78
C VAL A 629 25.23 -9.15 0.58
N HIS A 630 24.56 -8.70 1.66
CA HIS A 630 25.20 -8.60 2.98
C HIS A 630 25.37 -9.95 3.68
N HIS A 631 24.50 -10.91 3.42
CA HIS A 631 24.64 -12.26 3.97
C HIS A 631 25.36 -13.23 3.04
N HIS A 632 25.83 -12.77 1.87
CA HIS A 632 26.40 -13.64 0.86
C HIS A 632 25.52 -14.87 0.62
N ALA A 633 24.22 -14.62 0.38
CA ALA A 633 23.21 -15.66 0.30
C ALA A 633 23.58 -16.72 -0.75
N ALA A 634 23.28 -17.98 -0.46
CA ALA A 634 23.51 -19.05 -1.41
C ALA A 634 22.38 -19.11 -2.45
N ILE A 635 22.73 -19.22 -3.72
CA ILE A 635 21.81 -19.62 -4.78
C ILE A 635 21.34 -21.04 -4.47
N THR A 636 20.04 -21.28 -4.43
CA THR A 636 19.49 -22.57 -3.98
C THR A 636 19.24 -23.56 -5.12
N LYS A 637 19.14 -23.07 -6.36
CA LYS A 637 18.95 -23.88 -7.57
C LYS A 637 19.91 -23.48 -8.66
N ASP A 638 20.28 -24.45 -9.51
CA ASP A 638 20.94 -24.17 -10.77
C ASP A 638 20.09 -23.22 -11.60
N GLY A 639 20.72 -22.23 -12.21
CA GLY A 639 20.06 -21.24 -13.02
C GLY A 639 21.01 -20.57 -14.00
N TYR A 640 20.50 -19.53 -14.69
CA TYR A 640 21.24 -18.87 -15.75
C TYR A 640 21.15 -17.35 -15.63
N LEU A 641 22.30 -16.70 -15.51
CA LEU A 641 22.38 -15.25 -15.67
C LEU A 641 22.31 -14.92 -17.16
N LYS A 642 21.26 -14.22 -17.57
CA LYS A 642 20.92 -13.98 -18.98
C LYS A 642 21.14 -12.52 -19.36
N ARG A 643 21.61 -12.29 -20.58
CA ARG A 643 21.63 -10.95 -21.19
C ARG A 643 20.25 -10.60 -21.73
N PRO A 644 19.93 -9.31 -21.88
CA PRO A 644 18.70 -8.90 -22.52
C PRO A 644 18.76 -9.10 -24.04
N ALA A 645 17.61 -9.42 -24.62
CA ALA A 645 17.39 -9.39 -26.05
C ALA A 645 16.12 -8.59 -26.36
N LEU A 646 16.11 -7.84 -27.44
CA LEU A 646 14.92 -7.20 -27.95
C LEU A 646 14.13 -8.20 -28.79
N THR A 647 12.88 -8.40 -28.44
CA THR A 647 11.95 -9.27 -29.15
C THR A 647 10.75 -8.46 -29.65
N GLU A 648 9.85 -9.10 -30.41
CA GLU A 648 8.57 -8.45 -30.79
C GLU A 648 7.72 -8.08 -29.57
N ASP A 649 7.80 -8.87 -28.51
CA ASP A 649 7.01 -8.72 -27.28
C ASP A 649 7.67 -7.75 -26.26
N GLY A 650 8.92 -7.37 -26.45
CA GLY A 650 9.63 -6.43 -25.57
C GLY A 650 11.09 -6.80 -25.30
N VAL A 651 11.57 -6.51 -24.10
CA VAL A 651 12.88 -6.92 -23.62
C VAL A 651 12.73 -8.26 -22.89
N GLU A 652 13.42 -9.27 -23.34
CA GLU A 652 13.38 -10.63 -22.76
C GLU A 652 14.79 -11.17 -22.52
N PRO A 653 14.96 -12.20 -21.66
CA PRO A 653 16.23 -12.89 -21.52
C PRO A 653 16.69 -13.56 -22.83
N ALA A 654 17.94 -13.33 -23.23
CA ALA A 654 18.53 -13.99 -24.38
C ALA A 654 18.81 -15.49 -24.07
N GLU A 655 18.90 -16.32 -25.13
CA GLU A 655 19.18 -17.74 -24.97
C GLU A 655 20.61 -18.03 -24.42
N ASN A 656 21.59 -17.22 -24.84
CA ASN A 656 22.98 -17.39 -24.36
C ASN A 656 23.13 -16.84 -22.93
N ALA A 657 23.41 -17.73 -21.99
CA ALA A 657 23.43 -17.42 -20.57
C ALA A 657 24.66 -18.04 -19.88
N VAL A 658 25.08 -17.41 -18.79
CA VAL A 658 26.10 -17.95 -17.89
C VAL A 658 25.43 -18.80 -16.83
N GLN A 659 25.78 -20.08 -16.75
CA GLN A 659 25.25 -20.97 -15.73
C GLN A 659 25.79 -20.60 -14.35
N VAL A 660 24.89 -20.50 -13.37
CA VAL A 660 25.20 -20.35 -11.95
C VAL A 660 24.66 -21.57 -11.21
N LYS A 661 25.54 -22.29 -10.54
CA LYS A 661 25.21 -23.53 -9.85
C LYS A 661 24.57 -23.27 -8.46
N ALA A 662 23.73 -24.17 -8.03
CA ALA A 662 23.28 -24.24 -6.66
C ALA A 662 24.48 -24.32 -5.70
N GLY A 663 24.39 -23.61 -4.57
CA GLY A 663 25.48 -23.46 -3.60
C GLY A 663 26.43 -22.28 -3.90
N THR A 664 26.38 -21.67 -5.08
CA THR A 664 27.14 -20.44 -5.37
C THR A 664 26.70 -19.33 -4.42
N ARG A 665 27.67 -18.69 -3.77
CA ARG A 665 27.39 -17.53 -2.88
C ARG A 665 27.25 -16.23 -3.69
N PHE A 666 26.33 -15.37 -3.31
CA PHE A 666 26.16 -14.06 -3.92
C PHE A 666 27.23 -13.10 -3.40
N THR A 667 28.47 -13.33 -3.83
CA THR A 667 29.65 -12.53 -3.50
C THR A 667 29.72 -11.25 -4.32
N ARG A 668 30.68 -10.40 -3.99
CA ARG A 668 30.96 -9.18 -4.75
C ARG A 668 31.21 -9.45 -6.22
N ASP A 669 31.96 -10.50 -6.56
CA ASP A 669 32.25 -10.83 -7.96
C ASP A 669 30.98 -11.20 -8.74
N LEU A 670 30.09 -11.98 -8.11
CA LEU A 670 28.81 -12.32 -8.73
C LEU A 670 27.91 -11.08 -8.83
N PHE A 671 27.90 -10.22 -7.81
CA PHE A 671 27.18 -8.93 -7.86
C PHE A 671 27.66 -8.07 -9.04
N ASP A 672 28.99 -7.88 -9.20
CA ASP A 672 29.53 -7.04 -10.27
C ASP A 672 29.16 -7.60 -11.66
N LYS A 673 29.10 -8.92 -11.80
CA LYS A 673 28.65 -9.57 -13.03
C LYS A 673 27.16 -9.37 -13.31
N VAL A 674 26.31 -9.52 -12.28
CA VAL A 674 24.87 -9.23 -12.39
C VAL A 674 24.66 -7.75 -12.72
N TRP A 675 25.43 -6.86 -12.06
CA TRP A 675 25.38 -5.44 -12.31
C TRP A 675 25.76 -5.05 -13.74
N GLN A 676 26.78 -5.70 -14.30
CA GLN A 676 27.15 -5.51 -15.70
C GLN A 676 25.96 -5.85 -16.63
N TYR A 677 25.33 -7.01 -16.42
CA TYR A 677 24.18 -7.41 -17.24
C TYR A 677 22.97 -6.51 -17.00
N HIS A 678 22.80 -6.01 -15.79
CA HIS A 678 21.75 -5.05 -15.48
C HIS A 678 21.91 -3.73 -16.25
N ASN A 679 23.13 -3.23 -16.46
CA ASN A 679 23.38 -2.09 -17.34
C ASN A 679 22.99 -2.39 -18.79
N GLU A 680 23.21 -3.59 -19.26
CA GLU A 680 22.75 -4.04 -20.59
C GLU A 680 21.21 -4.06 -20.66
N TRP A 681 20.53 -4.50 -19.59
CA TRP A 681 19.07 -4.46 -19.45
C TRP A 681 18.53 -3.03 -19.49
N THR A 682 19.17 -2.11 -18.82
CA THR A 682 18.80 -0.68 -18.84
C THR A 682 18.91 -0.12 -20.26
N SER A 683 19.98 -0.43 -20.98
CA SER A 683 20.17 -0.01 -22.37
C SER A 683 19.12 -0.64 -23.30
N ALA A 684 18.80 -1.92 -23.13
CA ALA A 684 17.77 -2.60 -23.90
C ALA A 684 16.36 -2.05 -23.59
N PHE A 685 16.09 -1.67 -22.35
CA PHE A 685 14.85 -1.02 -21.98
C PHE A 685 14.64 0.32 -22.71
N PHE A 686 15.68 1.14 -22.80
CA PHE A 686 15.60 2.40 -23.56
C PHE A 686 15.47 2.17 -25.06
N ALA A 687 16.18 1.20 -25.61
CA ALA A 687 16.03 0.82 -27.02
C ALA A 687 14.61 0.35 -27.34
N GLU A 688 13.96 -0.38 -26.41
CA GLU A 688 12.56 -0.78 -26.54
C GLU A 688 11.60 0.41 -26.49
N GLN A 689 11.87 1.43 -25.66
CA GLN A 689 11.06 2.64 -25.65
C GLN A 689 11.15 3.37 -26.98
N ASP A 690 12.35 3.46 -27.59
CA ASP A 690 12.55 4.07 -28.92
C ASP A 690 11.78 3.29 -29.99
N ARG A 691 11.90 1.97 -29.98
CA ARG A 691 11.19 1.09 -30.93
C ARG A 691 9.66 1.26 -30.87
N ARG A 692 9.12 1.54 -29.68
CA ARG A 692 7.70 1.78 -29.48
C ARG A 692 7.24 3.20 -29.80
N GLY A 693 8.15 4.07 -30.25
CA GLY A 693 7.84 5.47 -30.52
C GLY A 693 7.52 6.30 -29.28
N ASP A 694 8.05 5.87 -28.12
CA ASP A 694 7.94 6.58 -26.85
C ASP A 694 9.30 7.18 -26.36
N PRO A 695 10.19 7.71 -27.24
CA PRO A 695 11.55 8.14 -26.85
C PRO A 695 11.54 9.31 -25.87
N GLY A 696 10.46 10.10 -25.80
CA GLY A 696 10.32 11.22 -24.88
C GLY A 696 9.58 10.87 -23.58
N ARG A 697 9.16 9.63 -23.40
CA ARG A 697 8.41 9.22 -22.20
C ARG A 697 9.29 9.18 -20.95
N PHE A 698 10.56 8.86 -21.13
CA PHE A 698 11.54 8.80 -20.05
C PHE A 698 12.70 9.75 -20.33
N ASP A 699 12.94 10.61 -19.36
CA ASP A 699 14.14 11.44 -19.37
C ASP A 699 15.36 10.57 -19.00
N ARG A 700 16.12 10.16 -20.02
CA ARG A 700 17.28 9.29 -19.87
C ARG A 700 18.41 9.91 -19.04
N SER A 701 18.43 11.24 -18.92
CA SER A 701 19.40 11.93 -18.07
C SER A 701 19.26 11.57 -16.59
N LYS A 702 18.12 11.04 -16.20
CA LYS A 702 17.83 10.57 -14.83
C LYS A 702 18.31 9.16 -14.54
N ALA A 703 18.63 8.38 -15.57
CA ALA A 703 19.08 7.01 -15.39
C ALA A 703 20.32 6.89 -14.46
N PRO A 704 21.35 7.75 -14.57
CA PRO A 704 22.48 7.71 -13.65
C PRO A 704 22.10 7.88 -12.19
N ILE A 705 21.08 8.67 -11.87
CA ILE A 705 20.62 8.91 -10.49
C ILE A 705 20.12 7.61 -9.87
N ILE A 706 19.30 6.86 -10.59
CA ILE A 706 18.72 5.61 -10.12
C ILE A 706 19.79 4.54 -9.99
N MET A 707 20.63 4.42 -11.01
CA MET A 707 21.68 3.42 -11.05
C MET A 707 22.70 3.65 -9.93
N GLU A 708 23.09 4.90 -9.67
CA GLU A 708 24.03 5.24 -8.61
C GLU A 708 23.42 4.98 -7.23
N LEU A 709 22.18 5.44 -6.99
CA LEU A 709 21.49 5.17 -5.73
C LEU A 709 21.37 3.67 -5.46
N LEU A 710 20.88 2.90 -6.43
CA LEU A 710 20.67 1.47 -6.30
C LEU A 710 21.99 0.75 -5.98
N LYS A 711 23.07 1.07 -6.71
CA LYS A 711 24.37 0.46 -6.48
C LYS A 711 24.93 0.79 -5.10
N ARG A 712 24.93 2.08 -4.71
CA ARG A 712 25.43 2.49 -3.39
C ARG A 712 24.64 1.86 -2.27
N GLN A 713 23.32 1.86 -2.37
CA GLN A 713 22.45 1.27 -1.37
C GLN A 713 22.71 -0.23 -1.18
N LEU A 714 22.80 -0.99 -2.27
CA LEU A 714 23.04 -2.44 -2.21
C LEU A 714 24.41 -2.81 -1.67
N LEU A 715 25.43 -1.96 -1.86
CA LEU A 715 26.78 -2.20 -1.41
C LEU A 715 27.10 -1.57 -0.04
N SER A 716 26.27 -0.65 0.44
CA SER A 716 26.46 -0.01 1.74
C SER A 716 26.12 -0.96 2.88
N PRO A 717 26.92 -1.01 3.97
CA PRO A 717 26.53 -1.73 5.18
C PRO A 717 25.33 -1.08 5.90
N ARG A 718 24.96 0.13 5.51
CA ARG A 718 23.82 0.85 6.06
C ARG A 718 22.57 0.49 5.29
N TYR A 719 21.61 -0.10 5.99
CA TYR A 719 20.29 -0.35 5.43
C TYR A 719 19.44 0.93 5.49
N ILE A 720 18.76 1.23 4.39
CA ILE A 720 17.85 2.39 4.30
C ILE A 720 16.43 1.87 4.07
N GLN A 721 15.56 2.17 5.02
CA GLN A 721 14.12 1.97 4.88
C GLN A 721 13.54 3.07 3.97
N HIS A 722 12.60 2.73 3.10
CA HIS A 722 11.91 3.68 2.21
C HIS A 722 12.82 4.54 1.30
N SER A 723 13.90 3.95 0.81
CA SER A 723 14.90 4.64 -0.03
C SER A 723 14.35 5.21 -1.35
N ALA A 724 13.23 4.70 -1.87
CA ALA A 724 12.59 5.26 -3.06
C ALA A 724 12.28 6.77 -2.94
N ARG A 725 12.00 7.25 -1.73
CA ARG A 725 11.77 8.69 -1.48
C ARG A 725 13.03 9.52 -1.64
N LEU A 726 14.20 8.93 -1.47
CA LEU A 726 15.48 9.60 -1.71
C LEU A 726 15.65 9.97 -3.19
N LEU A 727 15.06 9.18 -4.10
CA LEU A 727 15.09 9.51 -5.53
C LEU A 727 14.55 10.92 -5.83
N PHE A 728 13.52 11.36 -5.10
CA PHE A 728 12.95 12.70 -5.28
C PHE A 728 13.94 13.78 -4.84
N VAL A 729 14.60 13.59 -3.70
CA VAL A 729 15.61 14.53 -3.21
C VAL A 729 16.78 14.63 -4.19
N LEU A 730 17.24 13.49 -4.69
CA LEU A 730 18.34 13.44 -5.67
C LEU A 730 17.95 14.05 -7.01
N ALA A 731 16.72 13.83 -7.47
CA ALA A 731 16.24 14.39 -8.73
C ALA A 731 16.11 15.92 -8.71
N GLU A 732 15.83 16.50 -7.55
CA GLU A 732 15.74 17.96 -7.35
C GLU A 732 17.12 18.63 -7.11
N SER A 733 18.18 17.84 -6.95
CA SER A 733 19.52 18.31 -6.64
C SER A 733 20.41 18.43 -7.88
N SER A 734 21.36 19.40 -7.86
CA SER A 734 22.44 19.43 -8.86
C SER A 734 23.33 18.19 -8.75
N GLU A 735 24.12 17.91 -9.77
CA GLU A 735 25.05 16.76 -9.76
C GLU A 735 26.03 16.84 -8.58
N GLU A 736 26.63 17.98 -8.33
CA GLU A 736 27.51 18.20 -7.17
C GLU A 736 26.77 17.97 -5.84
N GLN A 737 25.53 18.43 -5.74
CA GLN A 737 24.72 18.28 -4.55
C GLN A 737 24.29 16.81 -4.33
N ARG A 738 23.98 16.10 -5.41
CA ARG A 738 23.69 14.65 -5.35
C ARG A 738 24.84 13.86 -4.77
N GLU A 739 26.05 14.13 -5.24
CA GLU A 739 27.25 13.46 -4.74
C GLU A 739 27.47 13.71 -3.24
N LYS A 740 27.29 14.95 -2.77
CA LYS A 740 27.35 15.29 -1.36
C LYS A 740 26.30 14.56 -0.55
N ILE A 741 25.07 14.46 -1.06
CA ILE A 741 23.97 13.74 -0.39
C ILE A 741 24.26 12.25 -0.29
N LEU A 742 24.67 11.62 -1.41
CA LEU A 742 24.98 10.20 -1.43
C LEU A 742 26.15 9.85 -0.49
N ASN A 743 27.22 10.65 -0.48
CA ASN A 743 28.34 10.46 0.42
C ASN A 743 27.92 10.65 1.89
N ALA A 744 27.09 11.64 2.19
CA ALA A 744 26.57 11.84 3.53
C ALA A 744 25.76 10.61 4.01
N ILE A 745 24.88 10.08 3.15
CA ILE A 745 24.00 8.98 3.52
C ILE A 745 24.75 7.65 3.66
N PHE A 746 25.69 7.36 2.75
CA PHE A 746 26.31 6.04 2.71
C PHE A 746 27.68 5.95 3.37
N ASP A 747 28.44 7.04 3.40
CA ASP A 747 29.86 7.00 3.76
C ASP A 747 30.22 7.79 5.04
N LEU A 748 29.43 8.82 5.41
CA LEU A 748 29.73 9.71 6.53
C LEU A 748 28.86 9.44 7.77
N SER A 749 29.39 9.71 8.94
CA SER A 749 28.58 9.86 10.15
C SER A 749 27.97 11.28 10.20
N ARG A 750 26.89 11.43 10.96
CA ARG A 750 26.13 12.70 11.03
C ARG A 750 26.99 13.92 11.37
N ASP A 751 27.91 13.76 12.30
CA ASP A 751 28.84 14.79 12.75
C ASP A 751 29.92 15.19 11.73
N GLN A 752 30.17 14.34 10.74
CA GLN A 752 31.09 14.60 9.63
C GLN A 752 30.44 15.36 8.47
N ILE A 753 29.11 15.53 8.47
CA ILE A 753 28.39 16.17 7.36
C ILE A 753 28.38 17.70 7.54
N ALA A 754 29.19 18.40 6.75
CA ALA A 754 29.29 19.85 6.79
C ALA A 754 28.24 20.56 5.91
N ASP A 755 27.76 19.90 4.83
CA ASP A 755 26.78 20.46 3.92
C ASP A 755 25.35 20.37 4.50
N LYS A 756 24.67 21.51 4.59
CA LYS A 756 23.34 21.59 5.21
C LYS A 756 22.26 20.80 4.46
N ALA A 757 22.32 20.76 3.13
CA ALA A 757 21.32 20.02 2.36
C ALA A 757 21.56 18.51 2.44
N ALA A 758 22.83 18.09 2.43
CA ALA A 758 23.21 16.71 2.66
C ALA A 758 22.88 16.25 4.08
N LEU A 759 23.08 17.09 5.10
CA LEU A 759 22.67 16.81 6.48
C LEU A 759 21.14 16.65 6.58
N LYS A 760 20.39 17.53 5.93
CA LYS A 760 18.93 17.42 5.89
C LYS A 760 18.47 16.14 5.21
N ALA A 761 19.12 15.71 4.14
CA ALA A 761 18.85 14.44 3.49
C ALA A 761 19.21 13.23 4.36
N TYR A 762 20.34 13.30 5.08
CA TYR A 762 20.73 12.29 6.05
C TYR A 762 19.70 12.15 7.16
N ASP A 763 19.31 13.25 7.78
CA ASP A 763 18.29 13.27 8.83
C ASP A 763 16.92 12.80 8.31
N TYR A 764 16.62 13.03 7.02
CA TYR A 764 15.43 12.50 6.38
C TYR A 764 15.41 10.97 6.28
N VAL A 765 16.56 10.36 6.13
CA VAL A 765 16.69 8.90 5.93
C VAL A 765 16.83 8.16 7.26
N TYR A 766 17.62 8.68 8.19
CA TYR A 766 17.99 7.96 9.40
C TYR A 766 17.29 8.46 10.66
N ASP A 767 16.94 9.71 10.70
CA ASP A 767 16.32 10.36 11.85
C ASP A 767 15.24 11.32 11.35
N ILE A 768 14.16 10.72 10.91
CA ILE A 768 13.11 11.32 10.09
C ILE A 768 12.58 12.65 10.62
N PHE A 769 12.95 13.07 11.86
CA PHE A 769 12.54 14.33 12.46
C PHE A 769 13.58 14.95 13.44
N ALA A 770 14.83 14.55 13.40
CA ALA A 770 15.87 15.20 14.23
C ALA A 770 16.27 16.58 13.69
#